data_9904edb6a4f26d673db3ecb54af76130
#
_entry.id   9904edb6a4f26d673db3ecb54af76130
#
_cell.length_a   1.000
_cell.length_b   1.000
_cell.length_c   1.000
_cell.angle_alpha   90.00
_cell.angle_beta   90.00
_cell.angle_gamma   90.00
#
_symmetry.space_group_name_H-M   'P 1'
#
loop_
_entity.id
_entity.type
_entity.pdbx_description
1 polymer ?
#
loop_
_entity_poly.entity_id
_entity_poly.type
_entity_poly.pdbx_seq_one_letter_code
_entity_poly.pdbx_strand_id
1 'polypeptide(L)'
;MKYIFEQLHLTTHPLKMLCMDILSELSMDDYITEVDKHKYKLNNHGVEMTGTFQRKSNGKNSFIPEGGGEPIFVAERNSAHAMNNDKVRIAFYAKRRGREAEGEVIEILERANDTFVGTLEVAKSYAFLVTENRTLANDIFIPKEKLKGGKTGDKAIVKVVEWPDKAKNPIGQVIDILGRAGDNTTEMHAILAEFGLPYVYPAAVEKAADKIPAEISAEEIARREDFRGVTTFTIDPKDAKDFDDALSIRKLKGGLWEVGVHIADVTHYVKEGGIIDKEAEKRATSVYLVDRTIPMLPERLCNFICSLRPDEEKLAYSVIFEMTEKGEVKNSRVVHTVIKSDRRFTYEEAQEIIETGKGDFQEEVLQLDKLAKILRENRFKAGAINFDRYEVKFEIDEKGKPVSVYFKESKDANKLIEEFMLLANRTVAEKIGRVPKGKKAKVLPYRIHDLPDPEKLDNLAQFIARFGYKLRTSGTKTDISKSINHLLDDIQGKKEENLIETVSIRAMQKARYSVHNVGHYGLAFDYYTHFTSPIRRYPDMMVHRLLTKYLDQGGRTVSEQKYEALCEHSSSMEQIASNAERASIKYKQVEFMTERLGQTFDGVISGVTEWGLYVELNENKCEGMIPIRDLDDDYYEFDEKNYCLRGRRKNKIYSLGDAITIKVARANLEKKQLDFALV
;
A
#
# COMPACT_ATOMS: atom_id res chain seq x y z
N MET A 1 50.26 -26.14 -13.22
CA MET A 1 51.41 -25.38 -12.65
C MET A 1 51.99 -24.32 -13.57
N LYS A 2 52.42 -24.67 -14.81
CA LYS A 2 53.05 -23.68 -15.73
C LYS A 2 52.19 -22.42 -15.89
N TYR A 3 50.89 -22.59 -16.12
CA TYR A 3 49.92 -21.45 -16.26
C TYR A 3 49.81 -20.61 -14.97
N ILE A 4 49.81 -21.22 -13.77
CA ILE A 4 49.76 -20.50 -12.48
C ILE A 4 51.05 -19.67 -12.32
N PHE A 5 52.21 -20.23 -12.61
CA PHE A 5 53.48 -19.52 -12.51
C PHE A 5 53.58 -18.34 -13.49
N GLU A 6 53.03 -18.49 -14.72
CA GLU A 6 52.97 -17.42 -15.71
C GLU A 6 52.03 -16.28 -15.28
N GLN A 7 50.82 -16.61 -14.77
CA GLN A 7 49.85 -15.61 -14.33
C GLN A 7 50.31 -14.86 -13.08
N LEU A 8 51.06 -15.51 -12.20
CA LEU A 8 51.60 -14.90 -10.98
C LEU A 8 53.00 -14.29 -11.21
N HIS A 9 53.50 -14.28 -12.46
CA HIS A 9 54.83 -13.79 -12.80
C HIS A 9 55.99 -14.37 -11.98
N LEU A 10 55.90 -15.67 -11.59
CA LEU A 10 56.89 -16.36 -10.76
C LEU A 10 58.06 -16.83 -11.64
N THR A 11 59.15 -16.06 -11.66
CA THR A 11 60.30 -16.31 -12.53
C THR A 11 61.40 -17.16 -11.87
N THR A 12 61.55 -17.08 -10.52
CA THR A 12 62.62 -17.77 -9.80
C THR A 12 62.19 -19.09 -9.22
N HIS A 13 63.14 -20.05 -9.06
CA HIS A 13 62.88 -21.36 -8.49
C HIS A 13 62.31 -21.31 -7.04
N PRO A 14 62.85 -20.48 -6.11
CA PRO A 14 62.30 -20.34 -4.76
C PRO A 14 60.84 -19.89 -4.73
N LEU A 15 60.43 -18.91 -5.58
CA LEU A 15 59.05 -18.42 -5.65
C LEU A 15 58.10 -19.51 -6.20
N LYS A 16 58.58 -20.35 -7.13
CA LYS A 16 57.79 -21.50 -7.64
C LYS A 16 57.57 -22.55 -6.56
N MET A 17 58.61 -22.86 -5.75
CA MET A 17 58.48 -23.78 -4.63
C MET A 17 57.51 -23.25 -3.58
N LEU A 18 57.64 -21.97 -3.17
CA LEU A 18 56.69 -21.33 -2.23
C LEU A 18 55.25 -21.37 -2.74
N CYS A 19 55.05 -21.14 -4.04
CA CYS A 19 53.72 -21.28 -4.65
C CYS A 19 53.17 -22.73 -4.56
N MET A 20 54.01 -23.73 -4.70
CA MET A 20 53.62 -25.13 -4.52
C MET A 20 53.26 -25.46 -3.09
N ASP A 21 54.02 -24.96 -2.13
CA ASP A 21 53.72 -25.09 -0.70
C ASP A 21 52.42 -24.46 -0.32
N ILE A 22 52.16 -23.23 -0.78
CA ILE A 22 50.86 -22.50 -0.58
C ILE A 22 49.70 -23.29 -1.23
N LEU A 23 49.86 -23.84 -2.43
CA LEU A 23 48.82 -24.66 -3.07
C LEU A 23 48.56 -25.94 -2.28
N SER A 24 49.61 -26.54 -1.68
CA SER A 24 49.46 -27.69 -0.80
C SER A 24 48.71 -27.34 0.49
N GLU A 25 49.03 -26.21 1.13
CA GLU A 25 48.32 -25.69 2.30
C GLU A 25 46.86 -25.40 1.98
N LEU A 26 46.58 -24.69 0.89
CA LEU A 26 45.20 -24.43 0.43
C LEU A 26 44.42 -25.69 0.12
N SER A 27 45.11 -26.77 -0.32
CA SER A 27 44.49 -28.08 -0.54
C SER A 27 44.24 -28.85 0.77
N MET A 28 45.14 -28.72 1.74
CA MET A 28 44.93 -29.27 3.10
C MET A 28 43.82 -28.59 3.85
N ASP A 29 43.69 -27.28 3.66
CA ASP A 29 42.62 -26.45 4.25
C ASP A 29 41.31 -26.49 3.45
N ASP A 30 41.20 -27.39 2.47
CA ASP A 30 40.04 -27.64 1.63
C ASP A 30 39.56 -26.43 0.80
N TYR A 31 40.41 -25.40 0.58
CA TYR A 31 40.09 -24.27 -0.32
C TYR A 31 40.18 -24.65 -1.79
N ILE A 32 41.02 -25.61 -2.14
CA ILE A 32 41.19 -26.13 -3.50
C ILE A 32 41.28 -27.65 -3.47
N THR A 33 40.79 -28.30 -4.54
CA THR A 33 40.98 -29.77 -4.73
C THR A 33 41.86 -30.00 -5.97
N GLU A 34 42.89 -30.82 -5.83
CA GLU A 34 43.67 -31.30 -6.98
C GLU A 34 42.83 -32.33 -7.75
N VAL A 35 42.29 -31.95 -8.91
CA VAL A 35 41.43 -32.79 -9.75
C VAL A 35 42.22 -33.64 -10.76
N ASP A 36 43.48 -33.29 -11.04
CA ASP A 36 44.44 -33.98 -11.87
C ASP A 36 45.82 -33.45 -11.48
N LYS A 37 46.90 -34.18 -11.82
CA LYS A 37 48.26 -33.81 -11.45
C LYS A 37 48.56 -32.36 -11.79
N HIS A 38 48.72 -31.55 -10.74
CA HIS A 38 48.95 -30.10 -10.82
C HIS A 38 47.83 -29.26 -11.48
N LYS A 39 46.60 -29.81 -11.48
CA LYS A 39 45.39 -29.06 -11.85
C LYS A 39 44.49 -28.95 -10.64
N TYR A 40 44.25 -27.74 -10.23
CA TYR A 40 43.46 -27.43 -9.04
C TYR A 40 42.10 -26.85 -9.45
N LYS A 41 41.07 -27.26 -8.73
CA LYS A 41 39.73 -26.65 -8.76
C LYS A 41 39.51 -25.97 -7.44
N LEU A 42 39.02 -24.75 -7.48
CA LEU A 42 38.60 -24.04 -6.27
C LEU A 42 37.45 -24.82 -5.63
N ASN A 43 37.60 -25.19 -4.37
CA ASN A 43 36.50 -25.71 -3.60
C ASN A 43 35.63 -24.49 -3.22
N ASN A 44 34.35 -24.59 -3.47
CA ASN A 44 33.41 -23.49 -3.20
C ASN A 44 33.09 -23.42 -1.69
N HIS A 45 34.06 -23.13 -0.87
CA HIS A 45 33.84 -22.56 0.44
C HIS A 45 33.71 -21.02 0.27
N GLY A 46 32.66 -20.62 -0.48
CA GLY A 46 32.31 -19.22 -0.57
C GLY A 46 31.84 -18.72 0.79
N VAL A 47 32.10 -17.48 1.11
CA VAL A 47 31.48 -16.82 2.26
C VAL A 47 29.97 -17.01 2.09
N GLU A 48 29.36 -17.77 2.99
CA GLU A 48 27.91 -17.96 2.99
C GLU A 48 27.25 -16.71 3.55
N MET A 49 26.20 -16.27 2.89
CA MET A 49 25.40 -15.13 3.32
C MET A 49 23.93 -15.46 3.28
N THR A 50 23.17 -14.97 4.28
CA THR A 50 21.71 -15.05 4.29
C THR A 50 21.10 -13.73 3.82
N GLY A 51 19.99 -13.80 3.12
CA GLY A 51 19.30 -12.62 2.61
C GLY A 51 18.10 -12.98 1.75
N THR A 52 17.60 -11.97 1.05
CA THR A 52 16.40 -12.07 0.22
C THR A 52 16.74 -12.21 -1.26
N PHE A 53 16.16 -13.22 -1.90
CA PHE A 53 16.29 -13.44 -3.34
C PHE A 53 15.26 -12.61 -4.11
N GLN A 54 15.72 -11.81 -5.05
CA GLN A 54 14.86 -11.04 -5.96
C GLN A 54 14.92 -11.62 -7.36
N ARG A 55 13.80 -12.21 -7.78
CA ARG A 55 13.66 -12.76 -9.12
C ARG A 55 13.26 -11.69 -10.13
N LYS A 56 13.97 -11.62 -11.25
CA LYS A 56 13.66 -10.71 -12.35
C LYS A 56 13.23 -11.48 -13.59
N SER A 57 12.26 -10.97 -14.32
CA SER A 57 11.70 -11.60 -15.54
C SER A 57 12.73 -11.82 -16.65
N ASN A 58 13.83 -11.06 -16.64
CA ASN A 58 14.95 -11.20 -17.60
C ASN A 58 16.03 -12.21 -17.17
N GLY A 59 15.81 -12.95 -16.08
CA GLY A 59 16.77 -13.93 -15.53
C GLY A 59 18.01 -13.33 -14.86
N LYS A 60 18.12 -11.99 -14.79
CA LYS A 60 19.17 -11.29 -14.03
C LYS A 60 18.72 -11.08 -12.59
N ASN A 61 18.67 -12.18 -11.84
CA ASN A 61 18.23 -12.16 -10.44
C ASN A 61 19.26 -11.48 -9.54
N SER A 62 18.82 -11.00 -8.40
CA SER A 62 19.69 -10.38 -7.39
C SER A 62 19.39 -10.93 -6.00
N PHE A 63 20.42 -10.98 -5.18
CA PHE A 63 20.33 -11.31 -3.77
C PHE A 63 20.64 -10.05 -2.95
N ILE A 64 19.80 -9.77 -1.96
CA ILE A 64 19.99 -8.65 -1.03
C ILE A 64 20.39 -9.21 0.32
N PRO A 65 21.60 -8.90 0.83
CA PRO A 65 22.08 -9.38 2.14
C PRO A 65 21.22 -8.84 3.30
N GLU A 66 20.95 -9.66 4.31
CA GLU A 66 20.21 -9.26 5.53
C GLU A 66 20.90 -8.12 6.31
N GLY A 67 22.23 -8.06 6.29
CA GLY A 67 23.02 -7.03 6.96
C GLY A 67 23.16 -5.70 6.21
N GLY A 68 22.46 -5.55 5.08
CA GLY A 68 22.68 -4.44 4.15
C GLY A 68 23.91 -4.68 3.26
N GLY A 69 24.03 -3.95 2.18
CA GLY A 69 25.13 -4.05 1.22
C GLY A 69 24.64 -3.96 -0.22
N GLU A 70 25.58 -3.96 -1.17
CA GLU A 70 25.22 -3.96 -2.59
C GLU A 70 24.54 -5.28 -3.00
N PRO A 71 23.50 -5.23 -3.85
CA PRO A 71 22.86 -6.42 -4.38
C PRO A 71 23.86 -7.31 -5.14
N ILE A 72 23.80 -8.62 -4.90
CA ILE A 72 24.68 -9.61 -5.54
C ILE A 72 23.92 -10.26 -6.70
N PHE A 73 24.53 -10.32 -7.87
CA PHE A 73 23.94 -10.98 -9.04
C PHE A 73 23.88 -12.50 -8.84
N VAL A 74 22.73 -13.11 -9.17
CA VAL A 74 22.53 -14.57 -9.20
C VAL A 74 21.96 -14.97 -10.55
N ALA A 75 22.73 -15.71 -11.33
CA ALA A 75 22.27 -16.24 -12.61
C ALA A 75 21.11 -17.22 -12.42
N GLU A 76 20.21 -17.34 -13.39
CA GLU A 76 19.06 -18.26 -13.32
C GLU A 76 19.48 -19.72 -13.02
N ARG A 77 20.54 -20.19 -13.65
CA ARG A 77 21.11 -21.55 -13.41
C ARG A 77 21.62 -21.78 -11.98
N ASN A 78 21.91 -20.68 -11.24
CA ASN A 78 22.43 -20.72 -9.88
C ASN A 78 21.35 -20.33 -8.84
N SER A 79 20.09 -20.28 -9.25
CA SER A 79 18.98 -19.85 -8.38
C SER A 79 18.38 -20.98 -7.52
N ALA A 80 18.75 -22.24 -7.76
CA ALA A 80 18.20 -23.43 -7.08
C ALA A 80 16.66 -23.39 -6.97
N HIS A 81 15.96 -22.87 -7.99
CA HIS A 81 14.51 -22.63 -7.99
C HIS A 81 14.00 -21.69 -6.90
N ALA A 82 14.85 -20.80 -6.38
CA ALA A 82 14.39 -19.72 -5.49
C ALA A 82 13.35 -18.85 -6.19
N MET A 83 12.30 -18.51 -5.47
CA MET A 83 11.23 -17.63 -5.95
C MET A 83 11.45 -16.20 -5.46
N ASN A 84 10.71 -15.26 -6.01
CA ASN A 84 10.84 -13.86 -5.62
C ASN A 84 10.52 -13.64 -4.14
N ASN A 85 11.40 -12.93 -3.45
CA ASN A 85 11.37 -12.65 -2.01
C ASN A 85 11.63 -13.87 -1.09
N ASP A 86 12.04 -15.01 -1.61
CA ASP A 86 12.47 -16.12 -0.76
C ASP A 86 13.66 -15.69 0.11
N LYS A 87 13.66 -16.14 1.36
CA LYS A 87 14.82 -16.04 2.23
C LYS A 87 15.77 -17.19 1.90
N VAL A 88 16.96 -16.88 1.45
CA VAL A 88 17.92 -17.87 0.95
C VAL A 88 19.29 -17.71 1.59
N ARG A 89 20.06 -18.78 1.54
CA ARG A 89 21.50 -18.77 1.79
C ARG A 89 22.20 -18.91 0.45
N ILE A 90 23.15 -18.03 0.16
CA ILE A 90 23.98 -18.08 -1.04
C ILE A 90 25.42 -18.39 -0.70
N ALA A 91 26.11 -19.08 -1.61
CA ALA A 91 27.55 -19.10 -1.67
C ALA A 91 28.04 -18.00 -2.61
N PHE A 92 29.08 -17.30 -2.20
CA PHE A 92 29.60 -16.13 -2.89
C PHE A 92 30.86 -16.49 -3.69
N TYR A 93 30.85 -16.23 -4.98
CA TYR A 93 32.02 -16.45 -5.82
C TYR A 93 32.97 -15.25 -5.78
N ALA A 94 34.26 -15.53 -5.68
CA ALA A 94 35.29 -14.49 -5.75
C ALA A 94 35.14 -13.60 -7.00
N LYS A 95 35.17 -12.30 -6.80
CA LYS A 95 35.01 -11.30 -7.86
C LYS A 95 36.12 -11.46 -8.90
N ARG A 96 35.77 -11.85 -10.12
CA ARG A 96 36.72 -11.86 -11.24
C ARG A 96 36.94 -10.41 -11.72
N ARG A 97 38.21 -10.09 -12.11
CA ARG A 97 38.59 -8.75 -12.58
C ARG A 97 37.67 -8.32 -13.74
N GLY A 98 36.91 -7.23 -13.57
CA GLY A 98 36.02 -6.67 -14.59
C GLY A 98 34.61 -7.31 -14.66
N ARG A 99 34.21 -8.16 -13.71
CA ARG A 99 32.84 -8.71 -13.60
C ARG A 99 32.23 -8.34 -12.26
N GLU A 100 30.90 -8.25 -12.23
CA GLU A 100 30.15 -8.10 -10.99
C GLU A 100 30.30 -9.36 -10.12
N ALA A 101 30.08 -9.21 -8.82
CA ALA A 101 30.06 -10.33 -7.90
C ALA A 101 28.88 -11.27 -8.25
N GLU A 102 29.11 -12.58 -8.32
CA GLU A 102 28.10 -13.60 -8.66
C GLU A 102 27.95 -14.57 -7.48
N GLY A 103 26.70 -14.91 -7.14
CA GLY A 103 26.35 -15.86 -6.11
C GLY A 103 25.57 -17.07 -6.64
N GLU A 104 25.53 -18.14 -5.85
CA GLU A 104 24.72 -19.34 -6.07
C GLU A 104 23.87 -19.60 -4.83
N VAL A 105 22.58 -19.83 -5.02
CA VAL A 105 21.67 -20.23 -3.93
C VAL A 105 22.00 -21.69 -3.57
N ILE A 106 22.43 -21.90 -2.33
CA ILE A 106 22.75 -23.22 -1.79
C ILE A 106 21.59 -23.80 -0.96
N GLU A 107 20.75 -22.93 -0.41
CA GLU A 107 19.62 -23.36 0.40
C GLU A 107 18.51 -22.30 0.38
N ILE A 108 17.26 -22.75 0.32
CA ILE A 108 16.07 -21.92 0.51
C ILE A 108 15.63 -22.10 1.96
N LEU A 109 15.87 -21.07 2.78
CA LEU A 109 15.59 -21.10 4.21
C LEU A 109 14.09 -20.94 4.49
N GLU A 110 13.43 -20.04 3.72
CA GLU A 110 12.01 -19.76 3.86
C GLU A 110 11.43 -19.35 2.52
N ARG A 111 10.31 -19.96 2.13
CA ARG A 111 9.55 -19.57 0.95
C ARG A 111 8.68 -18.35 1.27
N ALA A 112 8.83 -17.28 0.53
CA ALA A 112 7.98 -16.10 0.66
C ALA A 112 6.55 -16.36 0.20
N ASN A 113 6.39 -17.15 -0.86
CA ASN A 113 5.09 -17.55 -1.38
C ASN A 113 5.20 -18.93 -2.05
N ASP A 114 4.34 -19.85 -1.66
CA ASP A 114 4.21 -21.17 -2.28
C ASP A 114 2.88 -21.36 -3.02
N THR A 115 2.05 -20.30 -3.04
CA THR A 115 0.69 -20.34 -3.57
C THR A 115 0.53 -19.37 -4.73
N PHE A 116 -0.02 -19.86 -5.84
CA PHE A 116 -0.15 -19.12 -7.10
C PHE A 116 -1.58 -19.18 -7.63
N VAL A 117 -2.00 -18.09 -8.26
CA VAL A 117 -3.29 -17.98 -8.96
C VAL A 117 -3.04 -18.02 -10.47
N GLY A 118 -3.91 -18.68 -11.19
CA GLY A 118 -3.84 -18.77 -12.64
C GLY A 118 -5.05 -19.51 -13.23
N THR A 119 -5.00 -19.73 -14.53
CA THR A 119 -6.02 -20.44 -15.27
C THR A 119 -5.60 -21.89 -15.53
N LEU A 120 -6.50 -22.84 -15.29
CA LEU A 120 -6.25 -24.26 -15.53
C LEU A 120 -6.34 -24.62 -17.00
N GLU A 121 -5.32 -25.32 -17.50
CA GLU A 121 -5.34 -26.05 -18.78
C GLU A 121 -5.26 -27.54 -18.48
N VAL A 122 -6.39 -28.26 -18.68
CA VAL A 122 -6.52 -29.66 -18.29
C VAL A 122 -6.39 -30.59 -19.49
N ALA A 123 -5.42 -31.50 -19.44
CA ALA A 123 -5.21 -32.61 -20.36
C ALA A 123 -5.83 -33.91 -19.82
N LYS A 124 -5.73 -35.02 -20.57
CA LYS A 124 -6.30 -36.32 -20.17
C LYS A 124 -5.76 -36.86 -18.85
N SER A 125 -4.46 -36.70 -18.57
CA SER A 125 -3.74 -37.31 -17.42
C SER A 125 -3.08 -36.30 -16.48
N TYR A 126 -3.07 -35.02 -16.82
CA TYR A 126 -2.46 -33.94 -16.03
C TYR A 126 -3.12 -32.60 -16.36
N ALA A 127 -2.74 -31.57 -15.64
CA ALA A 127 -3.09 -30.19 -15.95
C ALA A 127 -1.88 -29.27 -15.75
N PHE A 128 -1.96 -28.06 -16.31
CA PHE A 128 -1.09 -26.95 -15.98
C PHE A 128 -1.91 -25.81 -15.37
N LEU A 129 -1.34 -25.13 -14.38
CA LEU A 129 -1.78 -23.79 -14.03
C LEU A 129 -0.93 -22.81 -14.83
N VAL A 130 -1.58 -22.11 -15.75
CA VAL A 130 -0.96 -20.99 -16.49
C VAL A 130 -1.05 -19.76 -15.59
N THR A 131 0.11 -19.31 -15.11
CA THR A 131 0.19 -18.18 -14.18
C THR A 131 0.39 -16.87 -14.94
N GLU A 132 -0.23 -15.80 -14.46
CA GLU A 132 0.00 -14.43 -14.94
C GLU A 132 1.23 -13.80 -14.29
N ASN A 133 1.77 -14.45 -13.26
CA ASN A 133 2.89 -13.97 -12.48
C ASN A 133 4.21 -14.09 -13.28
N ARG A 134 4.71 -12.95 -13.77
CA ARG A 134 5.94 -12.87 -14.57
C ARG A 134 7.21 -13.29 -13.82
N THR A 135 7.14 -13.42 -12.50
CA THR A 135 8.29 -13.86 -11.69
C THR A 135 8.41 -15.38 -11.63
N LEU A 136 7.35 -16.12 -12.02
CA LEU A 136 7.42 -17.56 -12.21
C LEU A 136 7.65 -17.85 -13.69
N ALA A 137 8.84 -18.34 -14.04
CA ALA A 137 9.25 -18.51 -15.44
C ALA A 137 8.51 -19.65 -16.17
N ASN A 138 7.88 -20.56 -15.43
CA ASN A 138 7.24 -21.76 -15.97
C ASN A 138 5.87 -22.00 -15.31
N ASP A 139 4.95 -22.57 -16.09
CA ASP A 139 3.64 -23.00 -15.59
C ASP A 139 3.78 -24.11 -14.54
N ILE A 140 2.79 -24.23 -13.66
CA ILE A 140 2.81 -25.22 -12.58
C ILE A 140 2.15 -26.51 -13.08
N PHE A 141 2.89 -27.62 -13.07
CA PHE A 141 2.38 -28.94 -13.42
C PHE A 141 1.51 -29.49 -12.28
N ILE A 142 0.31 -30.00 -12.62
CA ILE A 142 -0.64 -30.54 -11.64
C ILE A 142 -0.99 -31.97 -12.02
N PRO A 143 -0.61 -32.96 -11.22
CA PRO A 143 -1.08 -34.34 -11.38
C PRO A 143 -2.61 -34.40 -11.27
N LYS A 144 -3.23 -35.32 -12.01
CA LYS A 144 -4.69 -35.43 -12.09
C LYS A 144 -5.36 -35.63 -10.72
N GLU A 145 -4.73 -36.40 -9.85
CA GLU A 145 -5.19 -36.65 -8.48
C GLU A 145 -5.16 -35.41 -7.57
N LYS A 146 -4.35 -34.40 -7.93
CA LYS A 146 -4.22 -33.13 -7.22
C LYS A 146 -5.05 -31.98 -7.85
N LEU A 147 -5.86 -32.29 -8.87
CA LEU A 147 -6.62 -31.30 -9.63
C LEU A 147 -7.92 -30.84 -8.96
N LYS A 148 -8.42 -31.54 -7.95
CA LYS A 148 -9.64 -31.20 -7.17
C LYS A 148 -10.90 -30.99 -8.04
N GLY A 149 -10.97 -31.64 -9.20
CA GLY A 149 -12.13 -31.52 -10.12
C GLY A 149 -12.14 -30.29 -11.02
N GLY A 150 -11.08 -29.50 -11.04
CA GLY A 150 -10.93 -28.32 -11.90
C GLY A 150 -11.01 -28.67 -13.40
N LYS A 151 -11.50 -27.74 -14.19
CA LYS A 151 -11.69 -27.84 -15.64
C LYS A 151 -10.88 -26.80 -16.37
N THR A 152 -10.59 -27.04 -17.66
CA THR A 152 -9.94 -26.05 -18.52
C THR A 152 -10.73 -24.74 -18.52
N GLY A 153 -10.04 -23.62 -18.27
CA GLY A 153 -10.61 -22.29 -18.19
C GLY A 153 -11.13 -21.90 -16.81
N ASP A 154 -10.98 -22.75 -15.79
CA ASP A 154 -11.25 -22.35 -14.41
C ASP A 154 -10.05 -21.59 -13.83
N LYS A 155 -10.30 -20.51 -13.10
CA LYS A 155 -9.31 -19.86 -12.22
C LYS A 155 -9.17 -20.68 -10.95
N ALA A 156 -7.93 -20.95 -10.56
CA ALA A 156 -7.64 -21.76 -9.38
C ALA A 156 -6.47 -21.21 -8.58
N ILE A 157 -6.47 -21.53 -7.30
CA ILE A 157 -5.35 -21.33 -6.38
C ILE A 157 -4.61 -22.65 -6.28
N VAL A 158 -3.31 -22.63 -6.58
CA VAL A 158 -2.46 -23.81 -6.57
C VAL A 158 -1.28 -23.59 -5.64
N LYS A 159 -1.05 -24.55 -4.76
CA LYS A 159 0.14 -24.58 -3.90
C LYS A 159 1.23 -25.42 -4.58
N VAL A 160 2.43 -24.87 -4.69
CA VAL A 160 3.62 -25.61 -5.10
C VAL A 160 4.01 -26.55 -3.95
N VAL A 161 4.02 -27.83 -4.22
CA VAL A 161 4.34 -28.86 -3.21
C VAL A 161 5.75 -29.39 -3.37
N GLU A 162 6.29 -29.33 -4.60
CA GLU A 162 7.61 -29.84 -4.92
C GLU A 162 8.15 -29.15 -6.19
N TRP A 163 9.45 -28.94 -6.24
CA TRP A 163 10.14 -28.54 -7.48
C TRP A 163 11.43 -29.35 -7.60
N PRO A 164 11.40 -30.50 -8.29
CA PRO A 164 12.58 -31.33 -8.44
C PRO A 164 13.69 -30.62 -9.20
N ASP A 165 14.95 -30.76 -8.79
CA ASP A 165 16.10 -30.03 -9.34
C ASP A 165 16.24 -30.10 -10.87
N LYS A 166 15.88 -31.27 -11.46
CA LYS A 166 15.94 -31.48 -12.91
C LYS A 166 14.64 -31.14 -13.64
N ALA A 167 13.58 -30.81 -12.93
CA ALA A 167 12.29 -30.50 -13.51
C ALA A 167 12.22 -29.05 -13.96
N LYS A 168 11.73 -28.81 -15.16
CA LYS A 168 11.48 -27.48 -15.68
C LYS A 168 10.34 -26.80 -14.94
N ASN A 169 9.29 -27.54 -14.62
CA ASN A 169 8.06 -27.05 -14.03
C ASN A 169 7.94 -27.49 -12.57
N PRO A 170 7.50 -26.61 -11.65
CA PRO A 170 7.13 -27.01 -10.31
C PRO A 170 5.88 -27.91 -10.32
N ILE A 171 5.75 -28.77 -9.32
CA ILE A 171 4.59 -29.63 -9.11
C ILE A 171 3.66 -28.97 -8.11
N GLY A 172 2.40 -28.78 -8.49
CA GLY A 172 1.38 -28.12 -7.67
C GLY A 172 0.22 -29.00 -7.29
N GLN A 173 -0.54 -28.50 -6.33
CA GLN A 173 -1.82 -29.05 -5.89
C GLN A 173 -2.87 -27.92 -5.88
N VAL A 174 -4.03 -28.15 -6.49
CA VAL A 174 -5.15 -27.20 -6.40
C VAL A 174 -5.64 -27.14 -4.95
N ILE A 175 -5.62 -25.92 -4.38
CA ILE A 175 -6.18 -25.64 -3.06
C ILE A 175 -7.63 -25.24 -3.18
N ASP A 176 -7.94 -24.34 -4.14
CA ASP A 176 -9.30 -23.86 -4.35
C ASP A 176 -9.55 -23.55 -5.83
N ILE A 177 -10.84 -23.67 -6.25
CA ILE A 177 -11.31 -23.31 -7.58
C ILE A 177 -12.21 -22.10 -7.40
N LEU A 178 -11.77 -20.95 -7.93
CA LEU A 178 -12.44 -19.67 -7.74
C LEU A 178 -13.68 -19.49 -8.63
N GLY A 179 -13.70 -20.19 -9.77
CA GLY A 179 -14.77 -20.12 -10.75
C GLY A 179 -14.23 -19.99 -12.18
N ARG A 180 -15.08 -19.58 -13.10
CA ARG A 180 -14.74 -19.45 -14.52
C ARG A 180 -13.92 -18.18 -14.76
N ALA A 181 -12.83 -18.30 -15.51
CA ALA A 181 -12.05 -17.13 -15.92
C ALA A 181 -12.92 -16.14 -16.73
N GLY A 182 -12.78 -14.85 -16.43
CA GLY A 182 -13.58 -13.78 -17.03
C GLY A 182 -14.86 -13.42 -16.27
N ASP A 183 -15.31 -14.25 -15.31
CA ASP A 183 -16.42 -13.87 -14.43
C ASP A 183 -15.95 -12.84 -13.42
N ASN A 184 -16.65 -11.73 -13.27
CA ASN A 184 -16.25 -10.62 -12.42
C ASN A 184 -15.91 -11.05 -10.97
N THR A 185 -16.78 -11.85 -10.34
CA THR A 185 -16.54 -12.34 -8.98
C THR A 185 -15.27 -13.21 -8.89
N THR A 186 -15.08 -14.08 -9.89
CA THR A 186 -13.89 -14.94 -9.99
C THR A 186 -12.62 -14.10 -10.11
N GLU A 187 -12.61 -13.08 -10.97
CA GLU A 187 -11.44 -12.22 -11.15
C GLU A 187 -11.13 -11.37 -9.93
N MET A 188 -12.14 -10.86 -9.21
CA MET A 188 -11.93 -10.13 -7.97
C MET A 188 -11.38 -11.04 -6.87
N HIS A 189 -11.88 -12.26 -6.72
CA HIS A 189 -11.32 -13.25 -5.80
C HIS A 189 -9.89 -13.68 -6.20
N ALA A 190 -9.61 -13.78 -7.50
CA ALA A 190 -8.28 -14.07 -8.03
C ALA A 190 -7.28 -12.98 -7.65
N ILE A 191 -7.66 -11.70 -7.79
CA ILE A 191 -6.84 -10.57 -7.36
C ILE A 191 -6.56 -10.64 -5.85
N LEU A 192 -7.57 -10.86 -5.01
CA LEU A 192 -7.36 -10.98 -3.58
C LEU A 192 -6.40 -12.12 -3.23
N ALA A 193 -6.60 -13.29 -3.83
CA ALA A 193 -5.75 -14.46 -3.62
C ALA A 193 -4.31 -14.25 -4.13
N GLU A 194 -4.11 -13.53 -5.23
CA GLU A 194 -2.79 -13.16 -5.77
C GLU A 194 -1.96 -12.36 -4.76
N PHE A 195 -2.63 -11.49 -3.99
CA PHE A 195 -2.01 -10.71 -2.93
C PHE A 195 -2.04 -11.40 -1.55
N GLY A 196 -2.49 -12.66 -1.46
CA GLY A 196 -2.60 -13.38 -0.20
C GLY A 196 -3.68 -12.85 0.75
N LEU A 197 -4.63 -12.07 0.22
CA LEU A 197 -5.73 -11.50 1.00
C LEU A 197 -6.89 -12.49 1.11
N PRO A 198 -7.51 -12.60 2.29
CA PRO A 198 -8.67 -13.46 2.48
C PRO A 198 -9.90 -12.86 1.79
N TYR A 199 -10.64 -13.67 1.04
CA TYR A 199 -11.87 -13.28 0.33
C TYR A 199 -13.15 -13.89 0.95
N VAL A 200 -13.00 -14.75 1.95
CA VAL A 200 -14.09 -15.33 2.76
C VAL A 200 -13.76 -15.26 4.23
N TYR A 201 -14.79 -15.26 5.08
CA TYR A 201 -14.64 -15.39 6.51
C TYR A 201 -14.67 -16.88 6.92
N PRO A 202 -13.84 -17.29 7.91
CA PRO A 202 -14.01 -18.57 8.55
C PRO A 202 -15.40 -18.65 9.23
N ALA A 203 -16.12 -19.74 8.99
CA ALA A 203 -17.48 -19.93 9.56
C ALA A 203 -17.53 -19.81 11.10
N ALA A 204 -16.43 -20.13 11.78
CA ALA A 204 -16.35 -19.98 13.24
C ALA A 204 -16.33 -18.50 13.67
N VAL A 205 -15.76 -17.60 12.87
CA VAL A 205 -15.72 -16.15 13.11
C VAL A 205 -17.12 -15.55 12.91
N GLU A 206 -17.81 -15.93 11.84
CA GLU A 206 -19.19 -15.50 11.58
C GLU A 206 -20.14 -15.95 12.69
N LYS A 207 -20.08 -17.23 13.07
CA LYS A 207 -20.87 -17.77 14.20
C LYS A 207 -20.56 -17.08 15.53
N ALA A 208 -19.34 -16.61 15.75
CA ALA A 208 -18.99 -15.84 16.93
C ALA A 208 -19.59 -14.43 16.89
N ALA A 209 -19.59 -13.79 15.73
CA ALA A 209 -20.22 -12.49 15.53
C ALA A 209 -21.75 -12.56 15.70
N ASP A 210 -22.39 -13.63 15.23
CA ASP A 210 -23.84 -13.84 15.37
C ASP A 210 -24.30 -13.94 16.83
N LYS A 211 -23.43 -14.35 17.73
CA LYS A 211 -23.74 -14.46 19.18
C LYS A 211 -23.65 -13.13 19.93
N ILE A 212 -23.10 -12.09 19.30
CA ILE A 212 -22.97 -10.78 19.94
C ILE A 212 -24.36 -10.13 19.99
N PRO A 213 -24.86 -9.73 21.17
CA PRO A 213 -26.14 -9.07 21.28
C PRO A 213 -26.09 -7.68 20.64
N ALA A 214 -27.16 -7.32 19.94
CA ALA A 214 -27.31 -5.97 19.39
C ALA A 214 -27.85 -4.97 20.43
N GLU A 215 -28.56 -5.48 21.46
CA GLU A 215 -29.13 -4.64 22.51
C GLU A 215 -28.06 -4.14 23.48
N ILE A 216 -28.15 -2.87 23.84
CA ILE A 216 -27.26 -2.23 24.81
C ILE A 216 -27.94 -2.30 26.18
N SER A 217 -27.23 -2.82 27.17
CA SER A 217 -27.79 -2.92 28.52
C SER A 217 -27.91 -1.54 29.18
N ALA A 218 -28.93 -1.37 30.05
CA ALA A 218 -29.11 -0.15 30.82
C ALA A 218 -27.91 0.18 31.73
N GLU A 219 -27.21 -0.85 32.23
CA GLU A 219 -25.99 -0.67 33.02
C GLU A 219 -24.84 -0.08 32.18
N GLU A 220 -24.70 -0.49 30.91
CA GLU A 220 -23.68 0.05 30.02
C GLU A 220 -24.00 1.50 29.64
N ILE A 221 -25.27 1.81 29.38
CA ILE A 221 -25.70 3.21 29.13
C ILE A 221 -25.38 4.10 30.34
N ALA A 222 -25.66 3.64 31.56
CA ALA A 222 -25.45 4.40 32.79
C ALA A 222 -23.95 4.71 33.07
N ARG A 223 -23.01 3.96 32.47
CA ARG A 223 -21.57 4.18 32.62
C ARG A 223 -21.00 5.20 31.64
N ARG A 224 -21.79 5.65 30.64
CA ARG A 224 -21.33 6.48 29.54
C ARG A 224 -21.91 7.89 29.63
N GLU A 225 -21.22 8.85 29.03
CA GLU A 225 -21.83 10.16 28.82
C GLU A 225 -22.96 10.04 27.80
N ASP A 226 -24.13 10.60 28.15
CA ASP A 226 -25.33 10.51 27.32
C ASP A 226 -25.41 11.66 26.31
N PHE A 227 -25.24 11.36 25.06
CA PHE A 227 -25.33 12.28 23.92
C PHE A 227 -26.59 12.03 23.05
N ARG A 228 -27.52 11.16 23.47
CA ARG A 228 -28.73 10.85 22.69
C ARG A 228 -29.65 12.03 22.43
N GLY A 229 -29.57 13.05 23.28
CA GLY A 229 -30.34 14.28 23.13
C GLY A 229 -29.57 15.46 22.50
N VAL A 230 -28.38 15.22 21.95
CA VAL A 230 -27.57 16.24 21.28
C VAL A 230 -27.63 15.98 19.77
N THR A 231 -27.92 17.01 18.98
CA THR A 231 -27.95 16.92 17.51
C THR A 231 -26.68 16.22 17.00
N THR A 232 -26.86 15.06 16.38
CA THR A 232 -25.78 14.19 15.93
C THR A 232 -26.12 13.64 14.54
N PHE A 233 -25.15 13.61 13.62
CA PHE A 233 -25.33 13.05 12.29
C PHE A 233 -24.02 12.49 11.72
N THR A 234 -24.16 11.62 10.72
CA THR A 234 -23.04 11.12 9.92
C THR A 234 -23.05 11.73 8.53
N ILE A 235 -21.88 11.83 7.88
CA ILE A 235 -21.73 12.28 6.49
C ILE A 235 -20.81 11.30 5.78
N ASP A 236 -21.37 10.49 4.87
CA ASP A 236 -20.71 9.34 4.30
C ASP A 236 -20.96 9.19 2.78
N PRO A 237 -20.19 8.35 2.06
CA PRO A 237 -20.52 7.97 0.70
C PRO A 237 -21.92 7.36 0.60
N LYS A 238 -22.59 7.56 -0.54
CA LYS A 238 -23.99 7.10 -0.75
C LYS A 238 -24.17 5.59 -0.50
N ASP A 239 -23.19 4.79 -0.86
CA ASP A 239 -23.17 3.32 -0.78
C ASP A 239 -22.58 2.76 0.53
N ALA A 240 -22.08 3.63 1.43
CA ALA A 240 -21.54 3.20 2.72
C ALA A 240 -22.64 2.61 3.63
N LYS A 241 -22.24 1.59 4.41
CA LYS A 241 -23.06 0.90 5.43
C LYS A 241 -22.37 0.84 6.80
N ASP A 242 -21.07 1.04 6.83
CA ASP A 242 -20.16 0.95 7.97
C ASP A 242 -19.77 2.35 8.45
N PHE A 243 -20.71 3.01 9.15
CA PHE A 243 -20.51 4.35 9.64
C PHE A 243 -19.61 4.34 10.88
N ASP A 244 -18.33 4.64 10.68
CA ASP A 244 -17.30 4.68 11.72
C ASP A 244 -17.44 5.91 12.62
N ASP A 245 -17.88 7.04 12.08
CA ASP A 245 -17.86 8.34 12.73
C ASP A 245 -19.16 9.13 12.60
N ALA A 246 -19.45 9.92 13.62
CA ALA A 246 -20.55 10.88 13.66
C ALA A 246 -20.07 12.17 14.32
N LEU A 247 -20.65 13.29 13.92
CA LEU A 247 -20.42 14.60 14.52
C LEU A 247 -21.65 15.06 15.29
N SER A 248 -21.44 15.61 16.50
CA SER A 248 -22.47 16.33 17.24
C SER A 248 -22.05 17.77 17.47
N ILE A 249 -23.00 18.66 17.57
CA ILE A 249 -22.75 20.05 17.86
C ILE A 249 -23.86 20.67 18.70
N ARG A 250 -23.48 21.44 19.72
CA ARG A 250 -24.42 22.30 20.47
C ARG A 250 -23.72 23.56 20.99
N LYS A 251 -24.48 24.61 21.16
CA LYS A 251 -24.00 25.87 21.73
C LYS A 251 -23.97 25.78 23.26
N LEU A 252 -22.84 26.17 23.87
CA LEU A 252 -22.68 26.23 25.30
C LEU A 252 -22.92 27.66 25.82
N LYS A 253 -23.15 27.78 27.14
CA LYS A 253 -23.16 29.10 27.81
C LYS A 253 -21.78 29.75 27.65
N GLY A 254 -21.78 31.09 27.38
CA GLY A 254 -20.54 31.85 27.18
C GLY A 254 -20.02 31.90 25.75
N GLY A 255 -20.82 31.44 24.76
CA GLY A 255 -20.49 31.60 23.35
C GLY A 255 -19.54 30.53 22.77
N LEU A 256 -19.27 29.48 23.52
CA LEU A 256 -18.51 28.32 23.04
C LEU A 256 -19.43 27.34 22.32
N TRP A 257 -18.84 26.55 21.46
CA TRP A 257 -19.44 25.38 20.81
C TRP A 257 -18.87 24.10 21.41
N GLU A 258 -19.74 23.17 21.81
CA GLU A 258 -19.33 21.81 22.08
C GLU A 258 -19.49 21.02 20.79
N VAL A 259 -18.38 20.49 20.30
CA VAL A 259 -18.34 19.61 19.13
C VAL A 259 -17.89 18.21 19.58
N GLY A 260 -18.72 17.21 19.31
CA GLY A 260 -18.39 15.82 19.58
C GLY A 260 -17.95 15.11 18.30
N VAL A 261 -16.82 14.43 18.36
CA VAL A 261 -16.39 13.44 17.36
C VAL A 261 -16.60 12.07 17.95
N HIS A 262 -17.63 11.38 17.50
CA HIS A 262 -18.08 10.10 18.03
C HIS A 262 -17.64 8.98 17.10
N ILE A 263 -16.87 8.03 17.61
CA ILE A 263 -16.33 6.91 16.85
C ILE A 263 -16.95 5.62 17.36
N ALA A 264 -17.36 4.74 16.45
CA ALA A 264 -17.91 3.43 16.78
C ALA A 264 -17.05 2.68 17.81
N ASP A 265 -17.62 2.32 18.96
CA ASP A 265 -16.89 1.60 20.02
C ASP A 265 -16.79 0.11 19.72
N VAL A 266 -16.04 -0.23 18.67
CA VAL A 266 -15.82 -1.60 18.22
C VAL A 266 -15.22 -2.47 19.31
N THR A 267 -14.33 -1.90 20.15
CA THR A 267 -13.61 -2.64 21.18
C THR A 267 -14.47 -3.03 22.38
N HIS A 268 -15.65 -2.43 22.51
CA HIS A 268 -16.68 -2.90 23.42
C HIS A 268 -17.16 -4.31 23.03
N TYR A 269 -17.37 -4.56 21.74
CA TYR A 269 -17.90 -5.81 21.19
C TYR A 269 -16.81 -6.83 20.86
N VAL A 270 -15.69 -6.38 20.32
CA VAL A 270 -14.56 -7.23 19.89
C VAL A 270 -13.50 -7.27 20.98
N LYS A 271 -13.54 -8.33 21.81
CA LYS A 271 -12.61 -8.48 22.95
C LYS A 271 -11.22 -8.91 22.48
N GLU A 272 -10.17 -8.30 23.07
CA GLU A 272 -8.75 -8.60 22.79
C GLU A 272 -8.47 -10.10 22.95
N GLY A 273 -7.82 -10.70 21.96
CA GLY A 273 -7.45 -12.11 21.91
C GLY A 273 -8.58 -13.08 21.57
N GLY A 274 -9.81 -12.59 21.37
CA GLY A 274 -10.96 -13.39 20.91
C GLY A 274 -10.82 -13.85 19.46
N ILE A 275 -11.70 -14.75 19.01
CA ILE A 275 -11.64 -15.28 17.64
C ILE A 275 -11.83 -14.21 16.57
N ILE A 276 -12.73 -13.25 16.82
CA ILE A 276 -12.99 -12.13 15.91
C ILE A 276 -11.79 -11.19 15.89
N ASP A 277 -11.19 -10.92 17.05
CA ASP A 277 -10.02 -10.07 17.19
C ASP A 277 -8.80 -10.62 16.44
N LYS A 278 -8.55 -11.93 16.58
CA LYS A 278 -7.45 -12.60 15.85
C LYS A 278 -7.63 -12.54 14.33
N GLU A 279 -8.87 -12.64 13.85
CA GLU A 279 -9.15 -12.48 12.42
C GLU A 279 -8.98 -11.02 11.99
N ALA A 280 -9.44 -10.06 12.80
CA ALA A 280 -9.24 -8.62 12.54
C ALA A 280 -7.74 -8.24 12.55
N GLU A 281 -6.96 -8.76 13.51
CA GLU A 281 -5.51 -8.60 13.56
C GLU A 281 -4.84 -9.13 12.30
N LYS A 282 -5.21 -10.35 11.86
CA LYS A 282 -4.68 -10.97 10.65
C LYS A 282 -4.98 -10.14 9.40
N ARG A 283 -6.21 -9.62 9.25
CA ARG A 283 -6.62 -8.77 8.13
C ARG A 283 -6.02 -7.38 8.20
N ALA A 284 -5.92 -6.82 9.39
CA ALA A 284 -5.42 -5.50 9.76
C ALA A 284 -6.17 -4.32 9.14
N THR A 285 -6.78 -4.48 7.98
CA THR A 285 -7.55 -3.44 7.29
C THR A 285 -8.64 -4.04 6.40
N SER A 286 -9.71 -3.28 6.15
CA SER A 286 -10.65 -3.57 5.06
C SER A 286 -9.99 -3.34 3.71
N VAL A 287 -10.41 -4.10 2.69
CA VAL A 287 -9.90 -3.98 1.31
C VAL A 287 -11.02 -3.49 0.41
N TYR A 288 -10.75 -2.40 -0.32
CA TYR A 288 -11.71 -1.74 -1.20
C TYR A 288 -11.37 -2.05 -2.65
N LEU A 289 -12.10 -2.97 -3.26
CA LEU A 289 -12.01 -3.20 -4.70
C LEU A 289 -12.99 -2.27 -5.44
N VAL A 290 -12.91 -2.23 -6.76
CA VAL A 290 -13.75 -1.32 -7.56
C VAL A 290 -15.24 -1.59 -7.36
N ASP A 291 -15.64 -2.86 -7.21
CA ASP A 291 -17.04 -3.30 -7.16
C ASP A 291 -17.52 -3.78 -5.79
N ARG A 292 -16.61 -3.96 -4.84
CA ARG A 292 -16.92 -4.52 -3.51
C ARG A 292 -15.90 -4.16 -2.45
N THR A 293 -16.35 -4.23 -1.20
CA THR A 293 -15.48 -4.14 -0.02
C THR A 293 -15.35 -5.50 0.64
N ILE A 294 -14.12 -5.89 0.99
CA ILE A 294 -13.84 -7.03 1.85
C ILE A 294 -13.57 -6.47 3.25
N PRO A 295 -14.53 -6.55 4.16
CA PRO A 295 -14.42 -5.86 5.44
C PRO A 295 -13.41 -6.54 6.37
N MET A 296 -12.81 -5.77 7.28
CA MET A 296 -11.95 -6.28 8.34
C MET A 296 -12.73 -7.06 9.39
N LEU A 297 -13.95 -6.66 9.69
CA LEU A 297 -14.85 -7.29 10.65
C LEU A 297 -16.02 -7.95 9.92
N PRO A 298 -16.64 -9.03 10.50
CA PRO A 298 -17.86 -9.61 9.95
C PRO A 298 -18.96 -8.56 9.73
N GLU A 299 -19.74 -8.73 8.66
CA GLU A 299 -20.77 -7.75 8.25
C GLU A 299 -21.77 -7.42 9.37
N ARG A 300 -22.13 -8.39 10.19
CA ARG A 300 -22.98 -8.18 11.36
C ARG A 300 -22.43 -7.09 12.30
N LEU A 301 -21.12 -7.03 12.47
CA LEU A 301 -20.47 -6.01 13.29
C LEU A 301 -20.30 -4.71 12.52
N CYS A 302 -19.65 -4.75 11.34
CA CYS A 302 -19.29 -3.53 10.64
C CYS A 302 -20.51 -2.76 10.07
N ASN A 303 -21.54 -3.45 9.58
CA ASN A 303 -22.68 -2.79 8.93
C ASN A 303 -23.88 -2.58 9.89
N PHE A 304 -23.92 -3.24 11.05
CA PHE A 304 -25.08 -3.21 11.94
C PHE A 304 -24.73 -2.82 13.37
N ILE A 305 -24.06 -3.70 14.14
CA ILE A 305 -23.89 -3.50 15.59
C ILE A 305 -23.04 -2.27 15.88
N CYS A 306 -21.87 -2.16 15.24
CA CYS A 306 -20.92 -1.06 15.48
C CYS A 306 -21.25 0.19 14.66
N SER A 307 -21.84 0.06 13.46
CA SER A 307 -22.17 1.17 12.59
C SER A 307 -23.07 2.19 13.26
N LEU A 308 -22.69 3.47 13.20
CA LEU A 308 -23.43 4.59 13.83
C LEU A 308 -24.66 4.98 13.02
N ARG A 309 -25.57 4.05 12.83
CA ARG A 309 -26.78 4.18 12.01
C ARG A 309 -27.77 5.18 12.60
N PRO A 310 -28.49 5.93 11.74
CA PRO A 310 -29.47 6.90 12.19
C PRO A 310 -30.63 6.20 12.94
N ASP A 311 -31.23 6.95 13.88
CA ASP A 311 -32.37 6.55 14.72
C ASP A 311 -32.11 5.37 15.67
N GLU A 312 -30.89 4.85 15.74
CA GLU A 312 -30.48 3.76 16.61
C GLU A 312 -29.57 4.26 17.74
N GLU A 313 -29.75 3.74 18.96
CA GLU A 313 -28.79 3.95 20.04
C GLU A 313 -27.50 3.18 19.75
N LYS A 314 -26.37 3.86 19.83
CA LYS A 314 -25.06 3.29 19.54
C LYS A 314 -24.03 3.66 20.60
N LEU A 315 -23.12 2.72 20.86
CA LEU A 315 -21.97 2.98 21.71
C LEU A 315 -20.85 3.60 20.89
N ALA A 316 -20.31 4.68 21.42
CA ALA A 316 -19.20 5.38 20.79
C ALA A 316 -18.07 5.66 21.78
N TYR A 317 -16.86 5.79 21.24
CA TYR A 317 -15.70 6.35 21.92
C TYR A 317 -15.45 7.72 21.32
N SER A 318 -15.54 8.76 22.13
CA SER A 318 -15.71 10.12 21.63
C SER A 318 -14.62 11.05 22.12
N VAL A 319 -14.27 12.00 21.25
CA VAL A 319 -13.49 13.18 21.65
C VAL A 319 -14.44 14.39 21.60
N ILE A 320 -14.64 15.02 22.75
CA ILE A 320 -15.54 16.16 22.90
C ILE A 320 -14.68 17.42 23.05
N PHE A 321 -14.96 18.40 22.24
CA PHE A 321 -14.23 19.67 22.17
C PHE A 321 -15.12 20.84 22.63
N GLU A 322 -14.57 21.74 23.41
CA GLU A 322 -15.14 23.07 23.66
C GLU A 322 -14.35 24.07 22.82
N MET A 323 -15.00 24.65 21.83
CA MET A 323 -14.36 25.48 20.81
C MET A 323 -14.94 26.86 20.76
N THR A 324 -14.10 27.85 20.47
CA THR A 324 -14.56 29.21 20.13
C THR A 324 -15.06 29.26 18.68
N GLU A 325 -15.79 30.34 18.31
CA GLU A 325 -16.15 30.58 16.91
C GLU A 325 -14.96 30.81 15.97
N LYS A 326 -13.77 31.05 16.54
CA LYS A 326 -12.50 31.17 15.81
C LYS A 326 -11.76 29.85 15.68
N GLY A 327 -12.40 28.71 16.00
CA GLY A 327 -11.80 27.37 15.89
C GLY A 327 -10.74 27.04 16.96
N GLU A 328 -10.60 27.87 18.02
CA GLU A 328 -9.68 27.57 19.11
C GLU A 328 -10.29 26.53 20.05
N VAL A 329 -9.59 25.42 20.29
CA VAL A 329 -9.97 24.42 21.27
C VAL A 329 -9.56 24.92 22.68
N LYS A 330 -10.54 25.18 23.53
CA LYS A 330 -10.34 25.61 24.91
C LYS A 330 -10.21 24.43 25.86
N ASN A 331 -10.97 23.38 25.62
CA ASN A 331 -10.93 22.14 26.40
C ASN A 331 -11.26 20.95 25.51
N SER A 332 -10.79 19.76 25.91
CA SER A 332 -11.16 18.51 25.27
C SER A 332 -11.15 17.34 26.26
N ARG A 333 -12.08 16.39 26.07
CA ARG A 333 -12.12 15.15 26.85
C ARG A 333 -12.34 13.96 25.93
N VAL A 334 -11.74 12.83 26.29
CA VAL A 334 -11.87 11.55 25.60
C VAL A 334 -12.67 10.62 26.52
N VAL A 335 -13.86 10.22 26.08
CA VAL A 335 -14.85 9.55 26.92
C VAL A 335 -15.66 8.53 26.13
N HIS A 336 -16.13 7.48 26.82
CA HIS A 336 -17.15 6.58 26.28
C HIS A 336 -18.52 7.27 26.31
N THR A 337 -19.25 7.24 25.19
CA THR A 337 -20.57 7.85 25.08
C THR A 337 -21.62 6.87 24.56
N VAL A 338 -22.88 7.20 24.79
CA VAL A 338 -24.01 6.65 24.05
C VAL A 338 -24.62 7.76 23.21
N ILE A 339 -24.79 7.50 21.93
CA ILE A 339 -25.35 8.45 20.96
C ILE A 339 -26.60 7.90 20.30
N LYS A 340 -27.37 8.77 19.70
CA LYS A 340 -28.42 8.44 18.74
C LYS A 340 -28.31 9.42 17.59
N SER A 341 -27.88 8.94 16.42
CA SER A 341 -27.73 9.81 15.24
C SER A 341 -29.11 10.21 14.72
N ASP A 342 -29.34 11.50 14.52
CA ASP A 342 -30.60 12.05 14.02
C ASP A 342 -30.72 11.95 12.50
N ARG A 343 -29.60 11.89 11.79
CA ARG A 343 -29.57 11.92 10.33
C ARG A 343 -28.30 11.28 9.77
N ARG A 344 -28.42 10.54 8.68
CA ARG A 344 -27.31 10.17 7.83
C ARG A 344 -27.36 11.00 6.55
N PHE A 345 -26.32 11.81 6.30
CA PHE A 345 -26.12 12.54 5.05
C PHE A 345 -25.21 11.79 4.10
N THR A 346 -25.47 11.93 2.80
CA THR A 346 -24.43 11.71 1.80
C THR A 346 -23.54 12.94 1.70
N TYR A 347 -22.31 12.78 1.18
CA TYR A 347 -21.45 13.95 0.92
C TYR A 347 -22.11 14.96 -0.01
N GLU A 348 -22.90 14.49 -0.98
CA GLU A 348 -23.63 15.33 -1.93
C GLU A 348 -24.72 16.14 -1.23
N GLU A 349 -25.52 15.55 -0.34
CA GLU A 349 -26.55 16.24 0.43
C GLU A 349 -25.95 17.29 1.37
N ALA A 350 -24.86 16.93 2.08
CA ALA A 350 -24.17 17.88 2.96
C ALA A 350 -23.53 19.03 2.16
N GLN A 351 -22.99 18.75 0.98
CA GLN A 351 -22.42 19.76 0.09
C GLN A 351 -23.51 20.73 -0.41
N GLU A 352 -24.68 20.23 -0.77
CA GLU A 352 -25.81 21.07 -1.18
C GLU A 352 -26.22 22.03 -0.06
N ILE A 353 -26.25 21.55 1.19
CA ILE A 353 -26.54 22.44 2.35
C ILE A 353 -25.46 23.51 2.51
N ILE A 354 -24.18 23.16 2.36
CA ILE A 354 -23.06 24.12 2.45
C ILE A 354 -23.16 25.18 1.36
N GLU A 355 -23.52 24.81 0.14
CA GLU A 355 -23.60 25.71 -1.01
C GLU A 355 -24.85 26.56 -1.00
N THR A 356 -26.00 26.03 -0.61
CA THR A 356 -27.29 26.69 -0.69
C THR A 356 -27.76 27.36 0.63
N GLY A 357 -27.22 26.91 1.75
CA GLY A 357 -27.67 27.31 3.09
C GLY A 357 -29.04 26.76 3.46
N LYS A 358 -29.53 25.70 2.77
CA LYS A 358 -30.87 25.14 2.97
C LYS A 358 -30.83 23.63 3.10
N GLY A 359 -31.54 23.08 4.05
CA GLY A 359 -31.66 21.62 4.25
C GLY A 359 -31.84 21.26 5.72
N ASP A 360 -31.88 19.97 6.01
CA ASP A 360 -31.96 19.45 7.37
C ASP A 360 -30.70 19.81 8.16
N PHE A 361 -30.87 20.27 9.41
CA PHE A 361 -29.76 20.65 10.30
C PHE A 361 -28.79 21.67 9.67
N GLN A 362 -29.33 22.60 8.84
CA GLN A 362 -28.51 23.56 8.10
C GLN A 362 -27.64 24.43 9.01
N GLU A 363 -28.12 24.84 10.17
CA GLU A 363 -27.36 25.68 11.11
C GLU A 363 -26.15 24.93 11.65
N GLU A 364 -26.31 23.65 12.00
CA GLU A 364 -25.28 22.79 12.54
C GLU A 364 -24.25 22.46 11.47
N VAL A 365 -24.70 22.10 10.27
CA VAL A 365 -23.80 21.78 9.13
C VAL A 365 -22.95 22.99 8.75
N LEU A 366 -23.59 24.18 8.61
CA LEU A 366 -22.87 25.41 8.26
C LEU A 366 -21.89 25.85 9.36
N GLN A 367 -22.25 25.66 10.63
CA GLN A 367 -21.34 25.97 11.73
C GLN A 367 -20.14 25.03 11.78
N LEU A 368 -20.34 23.73 11.56
CA LEU A 368 -19.26 22.77 11.45
C LEU A 368 -18.36 23.07 10.25
N ASP A 369 -18.94 23.40 9.09
CA ASP A 369 -18.17 23.78 7.89
C ASP A 369 -17.30 25.02 8.15
N LYS A 370 -17.86 26.04 8.79
CA LYS A 370 -17.11 27.24 9.19
C LYS A 370 -15.92 26.91 10.09
N LEU A 371 -16.13 26.07 11.11
CA LEU A 371 -15.04 25.62 12.01
C LEU A 371 -14.00 24.79 11.28
N ALA A 372 -14.43 23.87 10.43
CA ALA A 372 -13.53 23.03 9.63
C ALA A 372 -12.64 23.86 8.69
N LYS A 373 -13.18 24.86 8.02
CA LYS A 373 -12.41 25.80 7.17
C LYS A 373 -11.34 26.53 7.97
N ILE A 374 -11.64 26.98 9.17
CA ILE A 374 -10.66 27.62 10.06
C ILE A 374 -9.57 26.63 10.48
N LEU A 375 -9.94 25.40 10.87
CA LEU A 375 -8.98 24.36 11.24
C LEU A 375 -8.04 24.04 10.08
N ARG A 376 -8.58 23.90 8.86
CA ARG A 376 -7.84 23.64 7.64
C ARG A 376 -6.86 24.78 7.33
N GLU A 377 -7.31 26.04 7.38
CA GLU A 377 -6.45 27.19 7.17
C GLU A 377 -5.28 27.24 8.16
N ASN A 378 -5.55 26.99 9.43
CA ASN A 378 -4.53 26.95 10.47
C ASN A 378 -3.50 25.82 10.23
N ARG A 379 -3.94 24.67 9.75
CA ARG A 379 -3.10 23.53 9.42
C ARG A 379 -2.14 23.85 8.25
N PHE A 380 -2.63 24.49 7.21
CA PHE A 380 -1.79 24.93 6.08
C PHE A 380 -0.83 26.04 6.47
N LYS A 381 -1.24 26.99 7.30
CA LYS A 381 -0.32 27.99 7.87
C LYS A 381 0.80 27.35 8.70
N ALA A 382 0.54 26.23 9.35
CA ALA A 382 1.54 25.46 10.08
C ALA A 382 2.48 24.65 9.17
N GLY A 383 2.18 24.52 7.87
CA GLY A 383 3.02 23.85 6.90
C GLY A 383 2.52 22.47 6.43
N ALA A 384 1.24 22.16 6.61
CA ALA A 384 0.66 20.99 5.98
C ALA A 384 0.74 21.07 4.45
N ILE A 385 0.97 19.94 3.78
CA ILE A 385 1.12 19.89 2.33
C ILE A 385 -0.23 19.55 1.71
N ASN A 386 -0.61 20.28 0.68
CA ASN A 386 -1.86 20.08 -0.05
C ASN A 386 -1.62 19.27 -1.34
N PHE A 387 -2.02 18.00 -1.34
CA PHE A 387 -2.09 17.18 -2.53
C PHE A 387 -3.57 16.85 -2.81
N ASP A 388 -4.34 17.82 -3.28
CA ASP A 388 -5.72 17.57 -3.71
C ASP A 388 -5.70 16.81 -5.04
N ARG A 389 -6.25 15.59 -5.07
CA ARG A 389 -6.33 14.75 -6.27
C ARG A 389 -7.76 14.35 -6.55
N TYR A 390 -8.06 14.20 -7.84
CA TYR A 390 -9.27 13.54 -8.30
C TYR A 390 -9.15 12.03 -8.10
N GLU A 391 -10.18 11.42 -7.55
CA GLU A 391 -10.30 9.97 -7.44
C GLU A 391 -11.06 9.45 -8.67
N VAL A 392 -10.43 8.54 -9.42
CA VAL A 392 -11.06 7.91 -10.58
C VAL A 392 -11.98 6.80 -10.11
N LYS A 393 -13.26 6.89 -10.43
CA LYS A 393 -14.29 5.89 -10.10
C LYS A 393 -14.94 5.36 -11.36
N PHE A 394 -15.37 4.10 -11.30
CA PHE A 394 -16.13 3.44 -12.34
C PHE A 394 -17.60 3.35 -11.94
N GLU A 395 -18.48 3.68 -12.85
CA GLU A 395 -19.87 3.25 -12.78
C GLU A 395 -19.95 1.81 -13.29
N ILE A 396 -20.53 0.93 -12.49
CA ILE A 396 -20.53 -0.51 -12.72
C ILE A 396 -21.98 -0.99 -12.85
N ASP A 397 -22.27 -1.82 -13.85
CA ASP A 397 -23.57 -2.44 -14.02
C ASP A 397 -23.79 -3.59 -13.00
N GLU A 398 -25.00 -4.17 -13.02
CA GLU A 398 -25.38 -5.29 -12.15
C GLU A 398 -24.50 -6.55 -12.31
N LYS A 399 -23.79 -6.66 -13.44
CA LYS A 399 -22.84 -7.76 -13.72
C LYS A 399 -21.42 -7.45 -13.33
N GLY A 400 -21.18 -6.26 -12.76
CA GLY A 400 -19.86 -5.78 -12.36
C GLY A 400 -19.03 -5.22 -13.53
N LYS A 401 -19.64 -4.97 -14.72
CA LYS A 401 -18.95 -4.43 -15.89
C LYS A 401 -18.87 -2.90 -15.81
N PRO A 402 -17.71 -2.28 -16.10
CA PRO A 402 -17.58 -0.84 -16.11
C PRO A 402 -18.29 -0.22 -17.32
N VAL A 403 -19.25 0.66 -17.07
CA VAL A 403 -20.04 1.35 -18.12
C VAL A 403 -19.56 2.76 -18.38
N SER A 404 -19.12 3.47 -17.34
CA SER A 404 -18.57 4.81 -17.44
C SER A 404 -17.47 5.06 -16.42
N VAL A 405 -16.70 6.13 -16.64
CA VAL A 405 -15.69 6.63 -15.71
C VAL A 405 -16.07 8.04 -15.27
N TYR A 406 -15.99 8.30 -13.98
CA TYR A 406 -16.22 9.65 -13.44
C TYR A 406 -15.12 10.03 -12.44
N PHE A 407 -14.97 11.34 -12.26
CA PHE A 407 -13.97 11.90 -11.35
C PHE A 407 -14.66 12.38 -10.09
N LYS A 408 -14.24 11.83 -8.96
CA LYS A 408 -14.73 12.29 -7.66
C LYS A 408 -13.77 13.33 -7.10
N GLU A 409 -14.27 14.54 -6.95
CA GLU A 409 -13.54 15.65 -6.31
C GLU A 409 -13.85 15.69 -4.81
N SER A 410 -12.81 15.98 -4.00
CA SER A 410 -12.99 16.24 -2.57
C SER A 410 -13.51 17.67 -2.37
N LYS A 411 -14.80 17.80 -2.02
CA LYS A 411 -15.47 19.07 -1.78
C LYS A 411 -15.48 19.45 -0.30
N ASP A 412 -16.10 20.59 0.04
CA ASP A 412 -16.15 21.11 1.41
C ASP A 412 -16.77 20.13 2.40
N ALA A 413 -17.80 19.38 2.02
CA ALA A 413 -18.38 18.36 2.89
C ALA A 413 -17.38 17.23 3.24
N ASN A 414 -16.52 16.82 2.30
CA ASN A 414 -15.46 15.86 2.57
C ASN A 414 -14.39 16.45 3.51
N LYS A 415 -14.01 17.70 3.27
CA LYS A 415 -13.01 18.43 4.06
C LYS A 415 -13.52 18.72 5.47
N LEU A 416 -14.83 18.93 5.66
CA LEU A 416 -15.46 19.07 6.96
C LEU A 416 -15.20 17.84 7.83
N ILE A 417 -15.53 16.66 7.34
CA ILE A 417 -15.30 15.39 8.07
C ILE A 417 -13.80 15.19 8.30
N GLU A 418 -12.98 15.36 7.26
CA GLU A 418 -11.53 15.22 7.36
C GLU A 418 -10.93 16.04 8.51
N GLU A 419 -11.25 17.33 8.61
CA GLU A 419 -10.64 18.21 9.61
C GLU A 419 -11.03 17.83 11.04
N PHE A 420 -12.27 17.41 11.30
CA PHE A 420 -12.66 16.92 12.63
C PHE A 420 -12.06 15.57 12.96
N MET A 421 -11.90 14.67 11.98
CA MET A 421 -11.19 13.41 12.17
C MET A 421 -9.69 13.66 12.46
N LEU A 422 -9.06 14.57 11.73
CA LEU A 422 -7.66 14.98 11.98
C LEU A 422 -7.51 15.59 13.38
N LEU A 423 -8.43 16.44 13.80
CA LEU A 423 -8.43 17.07 15.12
C LEU A 423 -8.54 16.00 16.23
N ALA A 424 -9.47 15.06 16.10
CA ALA A 424 -9.65 13.98 17.07
C ALA A 424 -8.40 13.07 17.15
N ASN A 425 -7.89 12.62 16.02
CA ASN A 425 -6.69 11.79 15.92
C ASN A 425 -5.46 12.46 16.57
N ARG A 426 -5.25 13.75 16.26
CA ARG A 426 -4.17 14.54 16.85
C ARG A 426 -4.34 14.69 18.36
N THR A 427 -5.54 15.01 18.83
CA THR A 427 -5.83 15.22 20.27
C THR A 427 -5.57 13.95 21.07
N VAL A 428 -5.99 12.79 20.56
CA VAL A 428 -5.72 11.48 21.17
C VAL A 428 -4.22 11.23 21.23
N ALA A 429 -3.49 11.45 20.16
CA ALA A 429 -2.05 11.24 20.10
C ALA A 429 -1.31 12.17 21.09
N GLU A 430 -1.67 13.45 21.16
CA GLU A 430 -1.08 14.41 22.09
C GLU A 430 -1.38 14.07 23.55
N LYS A 431 -2.59 13.61 23.87
CA LYS A 431 -3.00 13.26 25.24
C LYS A 431 -2.14 12.14 25.84
N ILE A 432 -1.67 11.20 25.02
CA ILE A 432 -0.84 10.07 25.46
C ILE A 432 0.66 10.35 25.24
N GLY A 433 1.02 10.97 24.12
CA GLY A 433 2.41 11.16 23.70
C GLY A 433 3.09 12.38 24.31
N ARG A 434 2.33 13.47 24.55
CA ARG A 434 2.89 14.70 25.11
C ARG A 434 3.01 14.58 26.64
N VAL A 435 4.20 14.20 27.10
CA VAL A 435 4.51 14.03 28.53
C VAL A 435 5.50 15.09 29.00
N PRO A 436 5.54 15.44 30.31
CA PRO A 436 6.53 16.34 30.88
C PRO A 436 7.95 15.85 30.60
N LYS A 437 8.89 16.81 30.48
CA LYS A 437 10.32 16.51 30.26
C LYS A 437 10.85 15.53 31.33
N GLY A 438 11.49 14.46 30.89
CA GLY A 438 12.04 13.42 31.75
C GLY A 438 11.08 12.26 32.07
N LYS A 439 9.81 12.30 31.63
CA LYS A 439 8.90 11.17 31.71
C LYS A 439 8.86 10.42 30.37
N LYS A 440 8.79 9.08 30.43
CA LYS A 440 8.60 8.26 29.23
C LYS A 440 7.11 8.27 28.86
N ALA A 441 6.81 8.53 27.59
CA ALA A 441 5.45 8.39 27.06
C ALA A 441 4.99 6.92 27.13
N LYS A 442 3.69 6.70 27.25
CA LYS A 442 3.09 5.37 27.18
C LYS A 442 3.10 4.91 25.70
N VAL A 443 3.15 3.60 25.51
CA VAL A 443 3.10 3.00 24.15
C VAL A 443 1.80 3.36 23.47
N LEU A 444 1.90 3.87 22.24
CA LEU A 444 0.75 4.18 21.40
C LEU A 444 1.16 3.94 19.94
N PRO A 445 0.33 3.28 19.11
CA PRO A 445 0.52 3.27 17.66
C PRO A 445 0.34 4.68 17.09
N TYR A 446 1.42 5.28 16.59
CA TYR A 446 1.35 6.54 15.86
C TYR A 446 1.25 6.27 14.36
N ARG A 447 0.59 7.18 13.64
CA ARG A 447 0.69 7.27 12.18
C ARG A 447 1.78 8.27 11.86
N ILE A 448 2.93 7.78 11.49
CA ILE A 448 4.12 8.60 11.24
C ILE A 448 4.35 8.82 9.76
N HIS A 449 4.89 9.98 9.43
CA HIS A 449 5.32 10.33 8.09
C HIS A 449 6.64 11.10 8.19
N ASP A 450 7.71 10.43 7.79
CA ASP A 450 9.06 10.98 7.86
C ASP A 450 9.25 12.16 6.88
N LEU A 451 10.32 12.91 7.08
CA LEU A 451 10.76 13.95 6.15
C LEU A 451 11.06 13.34 4.78
N PRO A 452 10.91 14.12 3.70
CA PRO A 452 11.38 13.71 2.39
C PRO A 452 12.86 13.33 2.43
N ASP A 453 13.24 12.35 1.61
CA ASP A 453 14.65 12.00 1.43
C ASP A 453 15.39 13.19 0.82
N PRO A 454 16.49 13.66 1.44
CA PRO A 454 17.21 14.85 0.95
C PRO A 454 17.70 14.70 -0.50
N GLU A 455 18.20 13.53 -0.88
CA GLU A 455 18.68 13.27 -2.24
C GLU A 455 17.53 13.34 -3.26
N LYS A 456 16.39 12.74 -2.94
CA LYS A 456 15.19 12.80 -3.79
C LYS A 456 14.65 14.23 -3.90
N LEU A 457 14.73 15.00 -2.81
CA LEU A 457 14.30 16.40 -2.81
C LEU A 457 15.21 17.27 -3.68
N ASP A 458 16.52 17.06 -3.62
CA ASP A 458 17.49 17.74 -4.46
C ASP A 458 17.32 17.36 -5.95
N ASN A 459 17.06 16.09 -6.24
CA ASN A 459 16.74 15.62 -7.59
C ASN A 459 15.45 16.28 -8.11
N LEU A 460 14.41 16.40 -7.26
CA LEU A 460 13.19 17.14 -7.60
C LEU A 460 13.50 18.61 -7.92
N ALA A 461 14.28 19.28 -7.06
CA ALA A 461 14.65 20.68 -7.26
C ALA A 461 15.40 20.91 -8.60
N GLN A 462 16.34 20.03 -8.93
CA GLN A 462 17.05 20.06 -10.22
C GLN A 462 16.11 19.80 -11.40
N PHE A 463 15.17 18.90 -11.24
CA PHE A 463 14.19 18.57 -12.27
C PHE A 463 13.27 19.75 -12.58
N ILE A 464 12.65 20.36 -11.56
CA ILE A 464 11.70 21.48 -11.76
C ILE A 464 12.38 22.78 -12.22
N ALA A 465 13.67 22.96 -11.93
CA ALA A 465 14.42 24.12 -12.39
C ALA A 465 14.40 24.28 -13.92
N ARG A 466 14.21 23.19 -14.69
CA ARG A 466 14.08 23.20 -16.16
C ARG A 466 12.79 23.88 -16.64
N PHE A 467 11.77 23.89 -15.79
CA PHE A 467 10.49 24.56 -16.03
C PHE A 467 10.47 25.98 -15.46
N GLY A 468 11.59 26.42 -14.87
CA GLY A 468 11.73 27.75 -14.26
C GLY A 468 11.28 27.84 -12.81
N TYR A 469 10.92 26.72 -12.18
CA TYR A 469 10.50 26.68 -10.77
C TYR A 469 11.69 26.50 -9.83
N LYS A 470 11.51 26.95 -8.60
CA LYS A 470 12.50 26.81 -7.53
C LYS A 470 11.92 26.06 -6.36
N LEU A 471 12.70 25.16 -5.78
CA LEU A 471 12.35 24.44 -4.56
C LEU A 471 13.47 24.63 -3.53
N ARG A 472 13.09 24.97 -2.30
CA ARG A 472 14.01 25.02 -1.18
C ARG A 472 14.16 23.61 -0.60
N THR A 473 15.37 23.07 -0.62
CA THR A 473 15.69 21.70 -0.15
C THR A 473 16.35 21.67 1.23
N SER A 474 16.64 22.84 1.81
CA SER A 474 17.29 22.99 3.12
C SER A 474 16.58 24.02 4.00
N GLY A 475 16.70 23.87 5.32
CA GLY A 475 16.07 24.74 6.30
C GLY A 475 15.25 23.97 7.32
N THR A 476 14.28 24.64 7.95
CA THR A 476 13.34 23.97 8.86
C THR A 476 12.32 23.12 8.11
N LYS A 477 11.70 22.16 8.80
CA LYS A 477 10.58 21.35 8.25
C LYS A 477 9.52 22.22 7.57
N THR A 478 9.15 23.31 8.26
CA THR A 478 8.13 24.26 7.78
C THR A 478 8.59 25.05 6.56
N ASP A 479 9.88 25.40 6.45
CA ASP A 479 10.39 26.11 5.28
C ASP A 479 10.31 25.24 4.02
N ILE A 480 10.66 23.96 4.14
CA ILE A 480 10.60 23.01 3.03
C ILE A 480 9.12 22.77 2.64
N SER A 481 8.22 22.52 3.60
CA SER A 481 6.79 22.32 3.33
C SER A 481 6.16 23.53 2.64
N LYS A 482 6.45 24.75 3.10
CA LYS A 482 5.94 25.98 2.47
C LYS A 482 6.47 26.14 1.05
N SER A 483 7.73 25.79 0.81
CA SER A 483 8.31 25.82 -0.54
C SER A 483 7.64 24.82 -1.48
N ILE A 484 7.31 23.63 -0.98
CA ILE A 484 6.54 22.62 -1.74
C ILE A 484 5.13 23.14 -2.04
N ASN A 485 4.42 23.69 -1.05
CA ASN A 485 3.09 24.26 -1.27
C ASN A 485 3.12 25.39 -2.32
N HIS A 486 4.09 26.30 -2.22
CA HIS A 486 4.26 27.36 -3.21
C HIS A 486 4.50 26.81 -4.61
N LEU A 487 5.30 25.76 -4.74
CA LEU A 487 5.50 25.06 -6.01
C LEU A 487 4.16 24.48 -6.53
N LEU A 488 3.36 23.82 -5.68
CA LEU A 488 2.08 23.23 -6.05
C LEU A 488 1.07 24.31 -6.49
N ASP A 489 1.03 25.44 -5.77
CA ASP A 489 0.21 26.60 -6.15
C ASP A 489 0.65 27.20 -7.50
N ASP A 490 1.96 27.33 -7.71
CA ASP A 490 2.55 27.91 -8.93
C ASP A 490 2.26 27.08 -10.18
N ILE A 491 2.15 25.75 -10.06
CA ILE A 491 1.91 24.87 -11.21
C ILE A 491 0.43 24.66 -11.52
N GLN A 492 -0.47 25.08 -10.65
CA GLN A 492 -1.91 24.86 -10.80
C GLN A 492 -2.43 25.42 -12.14
N GLY A 493 -3.16 24.58 -12.90
CA GLY A 493 -3.69 24.90 -14.22
C GLY A 493 -2.67 24.96 -15.35
N LYS A 494 -1.38 24.64 -15.09
CA LYS A 494 -0.33 24.63 -16.13
C LYS A 494 -0.14 23.23 -16.72
N LYS A 495 0.48 23.16 -17.90
CA LYS A 495 0.72 21.91 -18.63
C LYS A 495 1.54 20.89 -17.83
N GLU A 496 2.50 21.38 -17.05
CA GLU A 496 3.41 20.58 -16.22
C GLU A 496 2.88 20.21 -14.83
N GLU A 497 1.66 20.61 -14.46
CA GLU A 497 1.06 20.37 -13.16
C GLU A 497 1.12 18.90 -12.76
N ASN A 498 0.50 18.02 -13.53
CA ASN A 498 0.43 16.58 -13.25
C ASN A 498 1.84 15.93 -13.16
N LEU A 499 2.76 16.38 -13.99
CA LEU A 499 4.14 15.93 -13.99
C LEU A 499 4.85 16.28 -12.67
N ILE A 500 4.84 17.57 -12.32
CA ILE A 500 5.55 18.06 -11.13
C ILE A 500 4.93 17.51 -9.86
N GLU A 501 3.60 17.41 -9.77
CA GLU A 501 2.92 16.75 -8.65
C GLU A 501 3.35 15.28 -8.51
N THR A 502 3.38 14.55 -9.62
CA THR A 502 3.77 13.13 -9.61
C THR A 502 5.21 12.95 -9.11
N VAL A 503 6.16 13.75 -9.60
CA VAL A 503 7.56 13.68 -9.16
C VAL A 503 7.69 14.16 -7.71
N SER A 504 6.94 15.18 -7.29
CA SER A 504 6.91 15.68 -5.91
C SER A 504 6.46 14.60 -4.94
N ILE A 505 5.40 13.86 -5.26
CA ILE A 505 4.92 12.76 -4.41
C ILE A 505 5.92 11.61 -4.33
N ARG A 506 6.63 11.29 -5.43
CA ARG A 506 7.69 10.27 -5.42
C ARG A 506 8.88 10.64 -4.53
N ALA A 507 9.10 11.93 -4.31
CA ALA A 507 10.12 12.42 -3.39
C ALA A 507 9.72 12.29 -1.91
N MET A 508 8.41 12.17 -1.60
CA MET A 508 7.91 12.00 -0.24
C MET A 508 8.13 10.57 0.28
N GLN A 509 8.29 10.44 1.58
CA GLN A 509 8.25 9.15 2.26
C GLN A 509 6.80 8.62 2.33
N LYS A 510 6.64 7.32 2.59
CA LYS A 510 5.31 6.75 2.85
C LYS A 510 4.99 6.85 4.33
N ALA A 511 3.74 7.22 4.65
CA ALA A 511 3.25 7.13 6.01
C ALA A 511 3.12 5.66 6.44
N ARG A 512 3.43 5.36 7.71
CA ARG A 512 3.37 4.02 8.30
C ARG A 512 2.95 4.07 9.77
N TYR A 513 2.62 2.95 10.35
CA TYR A 513 2.39 2.84 11.77
C TYR A 513 3.69 2.48 12.51
N SER A 514 3.89 3.06 13.69
CA SER A 514 5.00 2.73 14.59
C SER A 514 4.68 3.24 16.00
N VAL A 515 5.24 2.61 17.01
CA VAL A 515 5.18 3.12 18.40
C VAL A 515 6.23 4.22 18.66
N HIS A 516 7.14 4.43 17.71
CA HIS A 516 8.18 5.46 17.76
C HIS A 516 7.71 6.72 17.03
N ASN A 517 7.31 7.73 17.79
CA ASN A 517 6.78 8.97 17.21
C ASN A 517 7.90 9.83 16.60
N VAL A 518 7.76 10.15 15.32
CA VAL A 518 8.58 11.12 14.59
C VAL A 518 7.74 12.29 14.04
N GLY A 519 6.42 12.27 14.32
CA GLY A 519 5.45 13.19 13.78
C GLY A 519 4.94 12.78 12.41
N HIS A 520 4.07 13.62 11.84
CA HIS A 520 3.51 13.42 10.50
C HIS A 520 3.80 14.65 9.63
N TYR A 521 4.88 14.55 8.83
CA TYR A 521 5.38 15.67 8.04
C TYR A 521 4.31 16.30 7.12
N GLY A 522 3.61 15.48 6.32
CA GLY A 522 2.61 15.97 5.37
C GLY A 522 1.42 16.69 6.02
N LEU A 523 1.09 16.38 7.28
CA LEU A 523 0.01 17.03 8.04
C LEU A 523 0.51 18.18 8.95
N ALA A 524 1.81 18.37 9.07
CA ALA A 524 2.45 19.30 10.00
C ALA A 524 2.07 19.05 11.48
N PHE A 525 1.94 17.77 11.88
CA PHE A 525 1.62 17.37 13.25
C PHE A 525 2.83 16.74 13.93
N ASP A 526 3.13 17.16 15.16
CA ASP A 526 4.17 16.53 16.00
C ASP A 526 3.69 15.19 16.59
N TYR A 527 2.39 15.03 16.80
CA TYR A 527 1.75 13.83 17.31
C TYR A 527 0.54 13.52 16.43
N TYR A 528 0.49 12.32 15.91
CA TYR A 528 -0.66 11.88 15.11
C TYR A 528 -0.84 10.37 15.22
N THR A 529 -2.08 9.94 15.40
CA THR A 529 -2.49 8.53 15.41
C THR A 529 -3.76 8.35 14.59
N HIS A 530 -4.14 7.13 14.37
CA HIS A 530 -5.46 6.79 13.84
C HIS A 530 -6.34 6.26 14.97
N PHE A 531 -7.47 6.92 15.18
CA PHE A 531 -8.47 6.60 16.21
C PHE A 531 -9.87 6.52 15.61
N THR A 532 -10.08 7.12 14.45
CA THR A 532 -11.40 7.47 13.92
C THR A 532 -12.05 6.42 13.01
N SER A 533 -11.43 5.25 12.78
CA SER A 533 -11.99 4.23 11.89
C SER A 533 -11.72 2.80 12.37
N PRO A 534 -12.18 2.39 13.56
CA PRO A 534 -11.90 1.06 14.13
C PRO A 534 -12.68 -0.08 13.46
N ILE A 535 -13.74 0.21 12.69
CA ILE A 535 -14.46 -0.81 11.91
C ILE A 535 -13.58 -1.37 10.80
N ARG A 536 -12.74 -0.53 10.20
CA ARG A 536 -11.97 -0.86 9.01
C ARG A 536 -10.45 -0.82 9.17
N ARG A 537 -9.91 -0.43 10.34
CA ARG A 537 -8.46 -0.39 10.61
C ARG A 537 -8.15 -0.94 11.99
N TYR A 538 -7.30 -1.96 12.05
CA TYR A 538 -6.88 -2.56 13.31
C TYR A 538 -6.04 -1.62 14.22
N PRO A 539 -5.17 -0.75 13.71
CA PRO A 539 -4.48 0.24 14.54
C PRO A 539 -5.41 1.12 15.36
N ASP A 540 -6.58 1.50 14.83
CA ASP A 540 -7.59 2.27 15.57
C ASP A 540 -8.15 1.46 16.75
N MET A 541 -8.41 0.17 16.57
CA MET A 541 -8.80 -0.73 17.66
C MET A 541 -7.72 -0.84 18.73
N MET A 542 -6.44 -0.91 18.33
CA MET A 542 -5.33 -0.90 19.28
C MET A 542 -5.31 0.40 20.10
N VAL A 543 -5.51 1.54 19.45
CA VAL A 543 -5.56 2.86 20.11
C VAL A 543 -6.73 2.93 21.08
N HIS A 544 -7.94 2.50 20.72
CA HIS A 544 -9.10 2.45 21.59
C HIS A 544 -8.83 1.63 22.86
N ARG A 545 -8.26 0.44 22.71
CA ARG A 545 -7.91 -0.44 23.86
C ARG A 545 -6.85 0.19 24.76
N LEU A 546 -5.84 0.81 24.18
CA LEU A 546 -4.79 1.47 24.96
C LEU A 546 -5.32 2.71 25.68
N LEU A 547 -6.19 3.50 25.07
CA LEU A 547 -6.87 4.62 25.72
C LEU A 547 -7.67 4.15 26.93
N THR A 548 -8.53 3.15 26.78
CA THR A 548 -9.31 2.58 27.89
C THR A 548 -8.38 2.08 29.01
N LYS A 549 -7.31 1.36 28.64
CA LYS A 549 -6.32 0.88 29.61
C LYS A 549 -5.60 2.01 30.37
N TYR A 550 -5.32 3.10 29.71
CA TYR A 550 -4.54 4.22 30.29
C TYR A 550 -5.41 5.25 31.03
N LEU A 551 -6.63 5.49 30.58
CA LEU A 551 -7.52 6.50 31.15
C LEU A 551 -8.42 5.90 32.24
N ASP A 552 -8.96 4.71 32.03
CA ASP A 552 -10.00 4.14 32.88
C ASP A 552 -9.48 3.09 33.87
N GLN A 553 -8.40 2.37 33.52
CA GLN A 553 -7.88 1.22 34.29
C GLN A 553 -6.55 1.46 35.02
N GLY A 554 -6.13 2.70 35.19
CA GLY A 554 -4.94 3.06 35.99
C GLY A 554 -3.58 2.74 35.35
N GLY A 555 -3.52 2.45 34.06
CA GLY A 555 -2.35 2.66 33.22
C GLY A 555 -1.15 1.73 33.37
N ARG A 556 -1.32 0.40 33.37
CA ARG A 556 -0.20 -0.55 33.28
C ARG A 556 0.56 -0.42 31.96
N THR A 557 1.88 -0.49 32.00
CA THR A 557 2.76 -0.49 30.82
C THR A 557 2.49 -1.74 29.97
N VAL A 558 2.44 -1.58 28.68
CA VAL A 558 2.30 -2.69 27.70
C VAL A 558 3.65 -2.94 27.00
N SER A 559 3.77 -4.10 26.34
CA SER A 559 5.00 -4.44 25.61
C SER A 559 5.12 -3.58 24.33
N GLU A 560 6.15 -2.75 24.30
CA GLU A 560 6.51 -1.92 23.13
C GLU A 560 6.78 -2.79 21.90
N GLN A 561 7.54 -3.87 22.07
CA GLN A 561 7.89 -4.81 21.00
C GLN A 561 6.64 -5.47 20.38
N LYS A 562 5.65 -5.89 21.21
CA LYS A 562 4.39 -6.46 20.68
C LYS A 562 3.66 -5.45 19.81
N TYR A 563 3.53 -4.21 20.27
CA TYR A 563 2.78 -3.19 19.53
C TYR A 563 3.54 -2.70 18.30
N GLU A 564 4.88 -2.67 18.31
CA GLU A 564 5.66 -2.37 17.11
C GLU A 564 5.45 -3.45 16.03
N ALA A 565 5.51 -4.72 16.39
CA ALA A 565 5.23 -5.82 15.45
C ALA A 565 3.82 -5.72 14.84
N LEU A 566 2.81 -5.34 15.64
CA LEU A 566 1.44 -5.12 15.15
C LEU A 566 1.35 -3.89 14.21
N CYS A 567 2.12 -2.84 14.47
CA CYS A 567 2.23 -1.67 13.61
C CYS A 567 2.88 -2.00 12.26
N GLU A 568 3.96 -2.78 12.28
CA GLU A 568 4.64 -3.25 11.07
C GLU A 568 3.71 -4.14 10.23
N HIS A 569 3.02 -5.10 10.88
CA HIS A 569 2.02 -5.93 10.22
C HIS A 569 0.91 -5.09 9.58
N SER A 570 0.34 -4.14 10.34
CA SER A 570 -0.73 -3.27 9.84
C SER A 570 -0.28 -2.42 8.65
N SER A 571 0.96 -1.90 8.68
CA SER A 571 1.53 -1.12 7.57
C SER A 571 1.76 -1.98 6.33
N SER A 572 2.20 -3.23 6.51
CA SER A 572 2.37 -4.20 5.44
C SER A 572 1.03 -4.56 4.79
N MET A 573 0.01 -4.86 5.60
CA MET A 573 -1.32 -5.22 5.11
C MET A 573 -2.01 -4.04 4.40
N GLU A 574 -1.83 -2.81 4.87
CA GLU A 574 -2.30 -1.61 4.18
C GLU A 574 -1.68 -1.48 2.78
N GLN A 575 -0.37 -1.73 2.65
CA GLN A 575 0.30 -1.69 1.35
C GLN A 575 -0.19 -2.81 0.43
N ILE A 576 -0.41 -4.01 0.95
CA ILE A 576 -0.95 -5.15 0.20
C ILE A 576 -2.37 -4.84 -0.26
N ALA A 577 -3.23 -4.32 0.62
CA ALA A 577 -4.60 -3.91 0.29
C ALA A 577 -4.63 -2.83 -0.80
N SER A 578 -3.77 -1.81 -0.69
CA SER A 578 -3.64 -0.77 -1.72
C SER A 578 -3.17 -1.31 -3.08
N ASN A 579 -2.29 -2.32 -3.08
CA ASN A 579 -1.85 -2.97 -4.32
C ASN A 579 -2.99 -3.79 -4.95
N ALA A 580 -3.80 -4.50 -4.15
CA ALA A 580 -4.98 -5.22 -4.63
C ALA A 580 -6.04 -4.27 -5.20
N GLU A 581 -6.30 -3.14 -4.54
CA GLU A 581 -7.17 -2.08 -5.04
C GLU A 581 -6.70 -1.58 -6.42
N ARG A 582 -5.41 -1.23 -6.55
CA ARG A 582 -4.83 -0.80 -7.84
C ARG A 582 -4.94 -1.87 -8.91
N ALA A 583 -4.75 -3.16 -8.56
CA ALA A 583 -4.91 -4.26 -9.49
C ALA A 583 -6.36 -4.39 -9.97
N SER A 584 -7.35 -4.18 -9.09
CA SER A 584 -8.77 -4.19 -9.45
C SER A 584 -9.15 -3.02 -10.35
N ILE A 585 -8.63 -1.81 -10.05
CA ILE A 585 -8.79 -0.62 -10.90
C ILE A 585 -8.19 -0.91 -12.29
N LYS A 586 -6.97 -1.45 -12.34
CA LYS A 586 -6.31 -1.78 -13.61
C LYS A 586 -7.08 -2.82 -14.42
N TYR A 587 -7.61 -3.85 -13.76
CA TYR A 587 -8.47 -4.84 -14.42
C TYR A 587 -9.68 -4.16 -15.05
N LYS A 588 -10.38 -3.29 -14.31
CA LYS A 588 -11.55 -2.54 -14.80
C LYS A 588 -11.21 -1.54 -15.92
N GLN A 589 -10.04 -0.91 -15.86
CA GLN A 589 -9.55 -0.07 -16.95
C GLN A 589 -9.37 -0.87 -18.24
N VAL A 590 -8.73 -2.04 -18.17
CA VAL A 590 -8.52 -2.90 -19.34
C VAL A 590 -9.84 -3.42 -19.87
N GLU A 591 -10.78 -3.84 -18.98
CA GLU A 591 -12.12 -4.27 -19.35
C GLU A 591 -12.89 -3.15 -20.09
N PHE A 592 -12.89 -1.94 -19.55
CA PHE A 592 -13.51 -0.76 -20.15
C PHE A 592 -12.93 -0.42 -21.54
N MET A 593 -11.61 -0.56 -21.69
CA MET A 593 -10.92 -0.26 -22.95
C MET A 593 -11.00 -1.39 -23.99
N THR A 594 -11.39 -2.61 -23.61
CA THR A 594 -11.57 -3.73 -24.56
C THR A 594 -12.61 -3.41 -25.62
N GLU A 595 -13.68 -2.68 -25.26
CA GLU A 595 -14.72 -2.27 -26.21
C GLU A 595 -14.32 -1.05 -27.08
N ARG A 596 -13.13 -0.48 -26.81
CA ARG A 596 -12.59 0.73 -27.46
C ARG A 596 -11.36 0.45 -28.30
N LEU A 597 -11.12 -0.82 -28.62
CA LEU A 597 -10.01 -1.21 -29.49
C LEU A 597 -10.08 -0.47 -30.83
N GLY A 598 -8.95 0.05 -31.28
CA GLY A 598 -8.84 0.80 -32.51
C GLY A 598 -9.26 2.27 -32.44
N GLN A 599 -9.86 2.72 -31.33
CA GLN A 599 -10.21 4.13 -31.13
C GLN A 599 -8.98 4.96 -30.74
N THR A 600 -9.04 6.24 -31.05
CA THR A 600 -7.96 7.22 -30.81
C THR A 600 -8.33 8.11 -29.63
N PHE A 601 -7.36 8.39 -28.79
CA PHE A 601 -7.51 9.24 -27.59
C PHE A 601 -6.30 10.17 -27.44
N ASP A 602 -6.55 11.33 -26.85
CA ASP A 602 -5.50 12.22 -26.37
C ASP A 602 -5.14 11.87 -24.93
N GLY A 603 -3.86 11.93 -24.63
CA GLY A 603 -3.33 11.61 -23.31
C GLY A 603 -2.05 12.37 -23.00
N VAL A 604 -1.50 12.05 -21.85
CA VAL A 604 -0.25 12.60 -21.34
C VAL A 604 0.69 11.45 -20.97
N ILE A 605 1.96 11.58 -21.25
CA ILE A 605 2.97 10.61 -20.84
C ILE A 605 3.09 10.66 -19.32
N SER A 606 2.55 9.63 -18.64
CA SER A 606 2.50 9.46 -17.17
C SER A 606 3.74 8.74 -16.62
N GLY A 607 4.51 8.09 -17.46
CA GLY A 607 5.71 7.37 -17.10
C GLY A 607 6.62 7.08 -18.28
N VAL A 608 7.93 7.08 -18.03
CA VAL A 608 8.94 6.71 -19.02
C VAL A 608 9.87 5.68 -18.42
N THR A 609 10.08 4.59 -19.13
CA THR A 609 10.93 3.47 -18.70
C THR A 609 11.75 2.93 -19.86
N GLU A 610 12.70 2.04 -19.58
CA GLU A 610 13.44 1.31 -20.61
C GLU A 610 12.54 0.45 -21.53
N TRP A 611 11.31 0.13 -21.08
CA TRP A 611 10.36 -0.72 -21.81
C TRP A 611 9.45 0.07 -22.74
N GLY A 612 9.27 1.38 -22.51
CA GLY A 612 8.40 2.24 -23.28
C GLY A 612 7.80 3.40 -22.49
N LEU A 613 6.76 4.00 -23.08
CA LEU A 613 6.02 5.14 -22.56
C LEU A 613 4.72 4.66 -21.93
N TYR A 614 4.47 5.03 -20.69
CA TYR A 614 3.15 4.93 -20.09
C TYR A 614 2.37 6.20 -20.43
N VAL A 615 1.14 6.04 -20.87
CA VAL A 615 0.26 7.14 -21.26
C VAL A 615 -1.03 7.06 -20.49
N GLU A 616 -1.39 8.13 -19.80
CA GLU A 616 -2.68 8.30 -19.16
C GLU A 616 -3.62 9.09 -20.07
N LEU A 617 -4.79 8.56 -20.37
CA LEU A 617 -5.78 9.21 -21.23
C LEU A 617 -6.45 10.38 -20.51
N ASN A 618 -6.67 11.49 -21.20
CA ASN A 618 -7.28 12.69 -20.61
C ASN A 618 -8.73 12.47 -20.22
N GLU A 619 -9.49 11.75 -21.04
CA GLU A 619 -10.93 11.57 -20.90
C GLU A 619 -11.33 10.65 -19.74
N ASN A 620 -10.60 9.56 -19.54
CA ASN A 620 -11.02 8.49 -18.61
C ASN A 620 -9.91 8.02 -17.67
N LYS A 621 -8.72 8.66 -17.72
CA LYS A 621 -7.56 8.33 -16.89
C LYS A 621 -7.10 6.87 -16.97
N CYS A 622 -7.54 6.12 -18.00
CA CYS A 622 -7.01 4.80 -18.24
C CYS A 622 -5.54 4.91 -18.67
N GLU A 623 -4.68 4.14 -18.05
CA GLU A 623 -3.27 4.13 -18.37
C GLU A 623 -2.90 2.89 -19.19
N GLY A 624 -2.14 3.08 -20.26
CA GLY A 624 -1.59 2.01 -21.08
C GLY A 624 -0.13 2.27 -21.43
N MET A 625 0.52 1.30 -22.07
CA MET A 625 1.93 1.39 -22.46
C MET A 625 2.07 1.41 -23.96
N ILE A 626 2.91 2.29 -24.48
CA ILE A 626 3.48 2.21 -25.83
C ILE A 626 4.84 1.52 -25.69
N PRO A 627 4.98 0.25 -26.12
CA PRO A 627 6.25 -0.44 -26.04
C PRO A 627 7.32 0.27 -26.86
N ILE A 628 8.54 0.35 -26.36
CA ILE A 628 9.66 1.02 -27.09
C ILE A 628 9.91 0.39 -28.45
N ARG A 629 9.66 -0.90 -28.63
CA ARG A 629 9.77 -1.62 -29.90
C ARG A 629 8.72 -1.21 -30.93
N ASP A 630 7.60 -0.59 -30.50
CA ASP A 630 6.49 -0.15 -31.35
C ASP A 630 6.65 1.35 -31.72
N LEU A 631 7.78 1.97 -31.32
CA LEU A 631 8.21 3.30 -31.75
C LEU A 631 9.11 3.16 -33.00
N ASP A 632 8.48 3.07 -34.17
CA ASP A 632 9.15 2.69 -35.43
C ASP A 632 9.97 3.81 -36.09
N ASP A 633 9.83 5.05 -35.61
CA ASP A 633 10.38 6.22 -36.28
C ASP A 633 11.85 6.49 -35.93
N ASP A 634 12.40 5.91 -34.83
CA ASP A 634 13.81 6.01 -34.44
C ASP A 634 14.22 4.90 -33.47
N TYR A 635 15.52 4.82 -33.12
CA TYR A 635 16.02 4.02 -32.01
C TYR A 635 16.04 4.86 -30.75
N TYR A 636 15.25 4.49 -29.74
CA TYR A 636 15.11 5.23 -28.50
C TYR A 636 15.95 4.66 -27.37
N GLU A 637 16.58 5.55 -26.59
CA GLU A 637 17.31 5.23 -25.36
C GLU A 637 16.62 5.92 -24.18
N PHE A 638 16.55 5.20 -23.08
CA PHE A 638 16.01 5.72 -21.84
C PHE A 638 17.03 6.59 -21.11
N ASP A 639 16.66 7.83 -20.85
CA ASP A 639 17.41 8.78 -20.03
C ASP A 639 16.70 8.95 -18.68
N GLU A 640 17.14 8.16 -17.69
CA GLU A 640 16.56 8.13 -16.36
C GLU A 640 16.60 9.47 -15.65
N LYS A 641 17.70 10.22 -15.80
CA LYS A 641 17.89 11.55 -15.18
C LYS A 641 16.92 12.59 -15.72
N ASN A 642 16.53 12.45 -16.97
CA ASN A 642 15.65 13.39 -17.66
C ASN A 642 14.21 12.89 -17.79
N TYR A 643 13.90 11.67 -17.31
CA TYR A 643 12.60 11.03 -17.46
C TYR A 643 12.08 11.07 -18.90
N CYS A 644 12.95 10.70 -19.86
CA CYS A 644 12.59 10.75 -21.28
C CYS A 644 13.16 9.57 -22.07
N LEU A 645 12.53 9.30 -23.23
CA LEU A 645 13.11 8.50 -24.30
C LEU A 645 13.71 9.44 -25.35
N ARG A 646 14.98 9.26 -25.68
CA ARG A 646 15.71 10.09 -26.67
C ARG A 646 16.01 9.25 -27.90
N GLY A 647 15.56 9.75 -29.06
CA GLY A 647 15.85 9.15 -30.35
C GLY A 647 17.30 9.43 -30.80
N ARG A 648 17.98 8.39 -31.26
CA ARG A 648 19.40 8.46 -31.68
C ARG A 648 19.64 9.20 -33.01
N ARG A 649 18.68 9.10 -33.96
CA ARG A 649 18.86 9.61 -35.34
C ARG A 649 18.16 10.95 -35.54
N LYS A 650 16.88 11.02 -35.13
CA LYS A 650 16.03 12.20 -35.34
C LYS A 650 16.05 13.20 -34.18
N ASN A 651 16.75 12.86 -33.10
CA ASN A 651 16.75 13.63 -31.85
C ASN A 651 15.35 13.93 -31.27
N LYS A 652 14.35 13.16 -31.68
CA LYS A 652 13.01 13.27 -31.10
C LYS A 652 13.03 12.80 -29.64
N ILE A 653 12.40 13.55 -28.78
CA ILE A 653 12.37 13.28 -27.35
C ILE A 653 10.91 13.12 -26.94
N TYR A 654 10.62 12.06 -26.20
CA TYR A 654 9.36 11.87 -25.48
C TYR A 654 9.64 11.99 -24.00
N SER A 655 9.12 13.03 -23.39
CA SER A 655 9.33 13.32 -21.97
C SER A 655 8.09 13.05 -21.14
N LEU A 656 8.31 12.74 -19.89
CA LEU A 656 7.24 12.68 -18.89
C LEU A 656 6.47 14.02 -18.93
N GLY A 657 5.14 13.97 -19.00
CA GLY A 657 4.26 15.15 -19.08
C GLY A 657 3.93 15.63 -20.49
N ASP A 658 4.58 15.10 -21.55
CA ASP A 658 4.24 15.47 -22.92
C ASP A 658 2.83 15.01 -23.30
N ALA A 659 2.11 15.87 -24.01
CA ALA A 659 0.84 15.51 -24.64
C ALA A 659 1.09 14.59 -25.83
N ILE A 660 0.26 13.55 -25.97
CA ILE A 660 0.41 12.54 -27.01
C ILE A 660 -0.96 12.01 -27.46
N THR A 661 -1.11 11.78 -28.74
CA THR A 661 -2.29 11.12 -29.29
C THR A 661 -1.97 9.65 -29.55
N ILE A 662 -2.82 8.76 -29.04
CA ILE A 662 -2.63 7.32 -29.13
C ILE A 662 -3.84 6.62 -29.73
N LYS A 663 -3.61 5.42 -30.23
CA LYS A 663 -4.63 4.46 -30.59
C LYS A 663 -4.59 3.26 -29.67
N VAL A 664 -5.73 2.75 -29.22
CA VAL A 664 -5.81 1.52 -28.42
C VAL A 664 -5.48 0.33 -29.32
N ALA A 665 -4.31 -0.26 -29.10
CA ALA A 665 -3.79 -1.32 -29.97
C ALA A 665 -4.21 -2.70 -29.46
N ARG A 666 -4.05 -2.96 -28.15
CA ARG A 666 -4.36 -4.25 -27.53
C ARG A 666 -4.85 -4.06 -26.11
N ALA A 667 -5.83 -4.88 -25.71
CA ALA A 667 -6.28 -5.02 -24.32
C ALA A 667 -6.23 -6.51 -23.95
N ASN A 668 -5.50 -6.85 -22.91
CA ASN A 668 -5.38 -8.20 -22.38
C ASN A 668 -5.85 -8.23 -20.93
N LEU A 669 -7.05 -8.75 -20.71
CA LEU A 669 -7.67 -8.84 -19.38
C LEU A 669 -6.89 -9.76 -18.44
N GLU A 670 -6.42 -10.90 -18.92
CA GLU A 670 -5.67 -11.86 -18.12
C GLU A 670 -4.37 -11.24 -17.57
N LYS A 671 -3.64 -10.49 -18.40
CA LYS A 671 -2.40 -9.82 -18.01
C LYS A 671 -2.63 -8.45 -17.40
N LYS A 672 -3.88 -7.99 -17.30
CA LYS A 672 -4.25 -6.63 -16.85
C LYS A 672 -3.44 -5.56 -17.62
N GLN A 673 -3.22 -5.78 -18.92
CA GLN A 673 -2.33 -4.99 -19.75
C GLN A 673 -3.09 -4.30 -20.89
N LEU A 674 -2.80 -3.01 -21.07
CA LEU A 674 -3.32 -2.17 -22.12
C LEU A 674 -2.13 -1.62 -22.93
N ASP A 675 -2.07 -1.98 -24.21
CA ASP A 675 -1.04 -1.48 -25.12
C ASP A 675 -1.63 -0.44 -26.07
N PHE A 676 -0.91 0.65 -26.21
CA PHE A 676 -1.20 1.75 -27.11
C PHE A 676 -0.22 1.79 -28.28
N ALA A 677 -0.61 2.41 -29.37
CA ALA A 677 0.24 2.74 -30.49
C ALA A 677 0.16 4.25 -30.76
N LEU A 678 1.24 4.81 -31.29
CA LEU A 678 1.23 6.19 -31.78
C LEU A 678 0.30 6.35 -32.99
N VAL A 679 -0.32 7.53 -33.12
CA VAL A 679 -1.11 7.92 -34.29
C VAL A 679 -0.28 8.79 -35.20
#